data_0e8aa46d744800f52c2e9e0b51e5a778
#
_entry.id   0e8aa46d744800f52c2e9e0b51e5a778
#
_cell.length_a   1.000
_cell.length_b   1.000
_cell.length_c   1.000
_cell.angle_alpha   90.00
_cell.angle_beta   90.00
_cell.angle_gamma   90.00
#
_symmetry.space_group_name_H-M   'P 1'
#
loop_
_entity.id
_entity.type
_entity.pdbx_description
1 polymer ?
#
loop_
_entity_poly.entity_id
_entity_poly.type
_entity_poly.pdbx_seq_one_letter_code
_entity_poly.pdbx_strand_id
1 'polypeptide(L)'
;MQFSESWLRQYVNPALDSGALGHAMTMAGLEVEEQHSVAPAFTKIVIAQILSAEQHPDADRLRVCKVDAGTGQELQIVCGAPNARAGIKIPCAMVGAELPPAEAGGKPFMIKVGKLRGVESQGMLCSGRELGLGDDHEGILELPADAPVGQDIREYLDLDDQIFVIKLTPNKADCLSLIGMAREVSAITGAALCTPKWNTPTAAIQDKVKVTVENKDLCGRFAGRMIRGVNPKAKTPSHIVQRLARAGQRSISALVDLSNYVMLEMGQPTHVFDIDKLSGDITVRWGKAGETLELLNGQTVTLLGPDSSGKTQDAGVVADQTGPVALAGIMGGNHCAVSDDTQNIYVEAAYWLPSAIQGRARRFNFSTDAAHRFERGVDPQATVICLEYLSSLILEVCGGQAGPVDDQILNVPERKPVRMRLARAMKVIGIPLTNDIVADVFKRLGFEFKQDANDVFVVTPPSYRFDIEIEEDLIEEVARMYGFENIPDQPPVASLKMSAKAEAKRGVHLLRQRFALQGYQEAVNFGFTDQESEQRLAGVAEKDLIKVLNPIASQYGVMRSNLWGGLLGNLKANLNRGASRVRLFETGRVFKRDTSIAEEAGKVAGFAQPQRIGGLAYGAFVPEQWGSANRAVDFFDVKGDLERVLDPLHFVTQTAVHPALHPGRSANILLQIPKGMLNVGWIGELHPGLQQSYELPQAPILFELDLEAIRELGLPVPEELSKFPAVQRDLAVVVKQNVSAQSLLDVMTASKQNFVRSIELFDEFKPKTGSSSMADDEKSLAFRVTLLNPNETLQDPQIDAVMASLLGAVEKKCAARLR
;
A
#
# COMPACT_ATOMS: atom_id res chain seq x y z
N MET A 1 -15.00 -2.29 -8.17
CA MET A 1 -16.36 -2.70 -8.70
C MET A 1 -16.36 -4.19 -8.92
N GLN A 2 -17.37 -4.90 -8.40
CA GLN A 2 -17.50 -6.34 -8.58
C GLN A 2 -18.83 -6.64 -9.28
N PHE A 3 -18.85 -7.53 -10.26
CA PHE A 3 -20.06 -7.91 -11.01
C PHE A 3 -19.90 -9.26 -11.69
N SER A 4 -21.03 -9.83 -12.08
CA SER A 4 -21.12 -11.09 -12.80
C SER A 4 -21.03 -10.86 -14.31
N GLU A 5 -20.31 -11.72 -15.02
CA GLU A 5 -20.16 -11.67 -16.47
C GLU A 5 -21.50 -11.88 -17.17
N SER A 6 -22.32 -12.83 -16.71
CA SER A 6 -23.64 -13.11 -17.29
C SER A 6 -24.57 -11.88 -17.21
N TRP A 7 -24.43 -11.06 -16.15
CA TRP A 7 -25.19 -9.81 -16.06
C TRP A 7 -24.67 -8.76 -17.04
N LEU A 8 -23.34 -8.61 -17.19
CA LEU A 8 -22.73 -7.71 -18.18
C LEU A 8 -23.14 -8.09 -19.61
N ARG A 9 -23.13 -9.39 -19.93
CA ARG A 9 -23.48 -9.90 -21.27
C ARG A 9 -24.92 -9.66 -21.71
N GLN A 10 -25.82 -9.31 -20.79
CA GLN A 10 -27.17 -8.84 -21.14
C GLN A 10 -27.17 -7.44 -21.78
N TYR A 11 -26.16 -6.63 -21.48
CA TYR A 11 -25.98 -5.30 -22.05
C TYR A 11 -25.05 -5.28 -23.25
N VAL A 12 -24.02 -6.10 -23.25
CA VAL A 12 -23.03 -6.19 -24.31
C VAL A 12 -22.45 -7.60 -24.35
N ASN A 13 -22.57 -8.26 -25.48
CA ASN A 13 -22.12 -9.65 -25.62
C ASN A 13 -21.08 -9.79 -26.74
N PRO A 14 -19.80 -9.47 -26.47
CA PRO A 14 -18.71 -9.66 -27.43
C PRO A 14 -18.43 -11.15 -27.65
N ALA A 15 -17.95 -11.52 -28.85
CA ALA A 15 -17.51 -12.88 -29.16
C ALA A 15 -16.13 -13.19 -28.58
N LEU A 16 -15.95 -12.96 -27.26
CA LEU A 16 -14.74 -13.22 -26.50
C LEU A 16 -15.08 -14.18 -25.35
N ASP A 17 -14.17 -15.07 -25.02
CA ASP A 17 -14.26 -15.82 -23.76
C ASP A 17 -13.95 -14.92 -22.56
N SER A 18 -14.21 -15.43 -21.36
CA SER A 18 -14.07 -14.66 -20.11
C SER A 18 -12.63 -14.16 -19.87
N GLY A 19 -11.63 -14.96 -20.21
CA GLY A 19 -10.22 -14.58 -20.07
C GLY A 19 -9.82 -13.47 -21.04
N ALA A 20 -10.21 -13.61 -22.31
CA ALA A 20 -9.97 -12.59 -23.34
C ALA A 20 -10.73 -11.28 -23.04
N LEU A 21 -11.93 -11.38 -22.48
CA LEU A 21 -12.72 -10.20 -22.06
C LEU A 21 -12.01 -9.47 -20.89
N GLY A 22 -11.56 -10.20 -19.88
CA GLY A 22 -10.80 -9.64 -18.74
C GLY A 22 -9.51 -8.97 -19.19
N HIS A 23 -8.79 -9.60 -20.12
CA HIS A 23 -7.58 -9.03 -20.72
C HIS A 23 -7.89 -7.74 -21.49
N ALA A 24 -8.91 -7.73 -22.34
CA ALA A 24 -9.30 -6.56 -23.12
C ALA A 24 -9.69 -5.37 -22.23
N MET A 25 -10.43 -5.61 -21.15
CA MET A 25 -10.76 -4.58 -20.15
C MET A 25 -9.50 -4.02 -19.49
N THR A 26 -8.59 -4.89 -19.05
CA THR A 26 -7.32 -4.48 -18.39
C THR A 26 -6.48 -3.63 -19.33
N MET A 27 -6.34 -4.05 -20.59
CA MET A 27 -5.51 -3.33 -21.57
C MET A 27 -6.13 -2.01 -22.05
N ALA A 28 -7.42 -1.80 -21.77
CA ALA A 28 -8.10 -0.51 -21.99
C ALA A 28 -8.15 0.36 -20.71
N GLY A 29 -7.40 0.01 -19.64
CA GLY A 29 -7.28 0.79 -18.41
C GLY A 29 -8.28 0.44 -17.31
N LEU A 30 -9.05 -0.66 -17.47
CA LEU A 30 -9.97 -1.18 -16.45
C LEU A 30 -9.35 -2.43 -15.81
N GLU A 31 -8.47 -2.24 -14.85
CA GLU A 31 -7.66 -3.32 -14.25
C GLU A 31 -8.55 -4.39 -13.58
N VAL A 32 -8.54 -5.60 -14.14
CA VAL A 32 -9.15 -6.77 -13.52
C VAL A 32 -8.19 -7.30 -12.45
N GLU A 33 -8.51 -7.06 -11.16
CA GLU A 33 -7.70 -7.56 -10.04
C GLU A 33 -7.93 -9.04 -9.80
N GLU A 34 -9.19 -9.48 -9.91
CA GLU A 34 -9.57 -10.88 -9.69
C GLU A 34 -10.61 -11.31 -10.71
N GLN A 35 -10.50 -12.56 -11.14
CA GLN A 35 -11.49 -13.26 -11.93
C GLN A 35 -11.69 -14.66 -11.35
N HIS A 36 -12.90 -15.02 -10.99
CA HIS A 36 -13.18 -16.34 -10.42
C HIS A 36 -14.58 -16.82 -10.79
N SER A 37 -14.77 -18.12 -10.82
CA SER A 37 -16.08 -18.74 -11.07
C SER A 37 -17.02 -18.52 -9.88
N VAL A 38 -18.31 -18.40 -10.15
CA VAL A 38 -19.38 -18.30 -9.14
C VAL A 38 -19.41 -19.53 -8.24
N ALA A 39 -19.17 -20.70 -8.81
CA ALA A 39 -19.10 -21.95 -8.07
C ALA A 39 -17.89 -22.79 -8.53
N PRO A 40 -17.32 -23.63 -7.67
CA PRO A 40 -16.30 -24.58 -8.07
C PRO A 40 -16.89 -25.61 -9.05
N ALA A 41 -16.00 -26.33 -9.72
CA ALA A 41 -16.42 -27.39 -10.64
C ALA A 41 -17.02 -28.58 -9.86
N PHE A 42 -18.21 -29.00 -10.25
CA PHE A 42 -18.87 -30.25 -9.81
C PHE A 42 -19.83 -30.74 -10.91
N THR A 43 -20.16 -32.01 -10.89
CA THR A 43 -20.96 -32.65 -11.97
C THR A 43 -22.01 -33.58 -11.43
N LYS A 44 -23.08 -33.84 -12.21
CA LYS A 44 -24.16 -34.82 -11.92
C LYS A 44 -24.85 -34.58 -10.58
N ILE A 45 -25.11 -33.32 -10.26
CA ILE A 45 -25.90 -32.93 -9.11
C ILE A 45 -27.22 -32.36 -9.63
N VAL A 46 -28.31 -33.00 -9.28
CA VAL A 46 -29.65 -32.65 -9.76
C VAL A 46 -30.56 -32.23 -8.62
N ILE A 47 -31.58 -31.47 -8.95
CA ILE A 47 -32.67 -31.15 -8.02
C ILE A 47 -33.45 -32.41 -7.76
N ALA A 48 -33.63 -32.76 -6.48
CA ALA A 48 -34.40 -33.93 -6.10
C ALA A 48 -35.38 -33.60 -4.98
N GLN A 49 -36.41 -34.40 -4.84
CA GLN A 49 -37.42 -34.30 -3.79
C GLN A 49 -37.32 -35.45 -2.81
N ILE A 50 -37.30 -35.18 -1.51
CA ILE A 50 -37.40 -36.24 -0.50
C ILE A 50 -38.86 -36.67 -0.40
N LEU A 51 -39.11 -37.92 -0.74
CA LEU A 51 -40.48 -38.53 -0.68
C LEU A 51 -40.79 -39.03 0.75
N SER A 52 -39.82 -39.68 1.39
CA SER A 52 -39.91 -40.12 2.81
C SER A 52 -38.57 -39.97 3.52
N ALA A 53 -38.59 -39.81 4.82
CA ALA A 53 -37.39 -39.74 5.65
C ALA A 53 -37.66 -40.49 6.98
N GLU A 54 -37.20 -41.69 7.07
CA GLU A 54 -37.39 -42.58 8.20
C GLU A 54 -36.11 -42.65 9.07
N GLN A 55 -36.27 -42.98 10.36
CA GLN A 55 -35.16 -43.12 11.27
C GLN A 55 -34.30 -44.33 10.86
N HIS A 56 -32.96 -44.14 10.85
CA HIS A 56 -32.04 -45.24 10.56
C HIS A 56 -32.14 -46.31 11.65
N PRO A 57 -32.17 -47.64 11.32
CA PRO A 57 -32.36 -48.70 12.30
C PRO A 57 -31.23 -48.79 13.36
N ASP A 58 -30.00 -48.42 13.00
CA ASP A 58 -28.81 -48.59 13.85
C ASP A 58 -28.08 -47.26 14.13
N ALA A 59 -28.72 -46.11 13.95
CA ALA A 59 -28.08 -44.80 14.17
C ALA A 59 -29.08 -43.67 14.47
N ASP A 60 -29.02 -43.10 15.68
CA ASP A 60 -29.92 -42.04 16.16
C ASP A 60 -29.85 -40.73 15.36
N ARG A 61 -28.72 -40.45 14.73
CA ARG A 61 -28.49 -39.21 13.99
C ARG A 61 -28.64 -39.33 12.46
N LEU A 62 -28.98 -40.53 11.96
CA LEU A 62 -29.12 -40.78 10.53
C LEU A 62 -30.58 -41.02 10.16
N ARG A 63 -30.95 -40.61 8.97
CA ARG A 63 -32.25 -40.90 8.33
C ARG A 63 -32.04 -41.67 7.03
N VAL A 64 -32.91 -42.61 6.74
CA VAL A 64 -33.02 -43.25 5.44
C VAL A 64 -34.08 -42.53 4.63
N CYS A 65 -33.62 -41.83 3.60
CA CYS A 65 -34.48 -41.02 2.74
C CYS A 65 -34.77 -41.78 1.44
N LYS A 66 -36.06 -41.77 1.00
CA LYS A 66 -36.41 -42.09 -0.37
C LYS A 66 -36.53 -40.80 -1.14
N VAL A 67 -35.88 -40.74 -2.30
CA VAL A 67 -35.64 -39.50 -3.02
C VAL A 67 -36.02 -39.71 -4.49
N ASP A 68 -36.82 -38.81 -5.02
CA ASP A 68 -37.05 -38.69 -6.47
C ASP A 68 -36.07 -37.67 -7.05
N ALA A 69 -35.15 -38.16 -7.90
CA ALA A 69 -34.18 -37.35 -8.63
C ALA A 69 -34.50 -37.18 -10.11
N GLY A 70 -35.78 -37.41 -10.51
CA GLY A 70 -36.22 -37.28 -11.89
C GLY A 70 -35.76 -38.43 -12.82
N THR A 71 -35.22 -39.52 -12.28
CA THR A 71 -34.74 -40.65 -13.07
C THR A 71 -35.80 -41.71 -13.37
N GLY A 72 -36.99 -41.55 -12.83
CA GLY A 72 -38.06 -42.55 -12.90
C GLY A 72 -37.94 -43.70 -11.92
N GLN A 73 -36.89 -43.70 -11.07
CA GLN A 73 -36.66 -44.67 -9.98
C GLN A 73 -36.40 -43.92 -8.68
N GLU A 74 -36.99 -44.41 -7.60
CA GLU A 74 -36.68 -43.90 -6.26
C GLU A 74 -35.28 -44.28 -5.83
N LEU A 75 -34.50 -43.37 -5.34
CA LEU A 75 -33.17 -43.56 -4.78
C LEU A 75 -33.27 -43.66 -3.26
N GLN A 76 -32.56 -44.64 -2.68
CA GLN A 76 -32.37 -44.74 -1.24
C GLN A 76 -31.07 -44.03 -0.86
N ILE A 77 -31.16 -43.00 0.00
CA ILE A 77 -30.02 -42.18 0.42
C ILE A 77 -30.05 -42.07 1.94
N VAL A 78 -28.93 -42.36 2.59
CA VAL A 78 -28.74 -42.14 4.03
C VAL A 78 -28.20 -40.73 4.27
N CYS A 79 -28.93 -39.97 5.09
CA CYS A 79 -28.59 -38.56 5.36
C CYS A 79 -28.47 -38.29 6.87
N GLY A 80 -27.46 -37.49 7.26
CA GLY A 80 -27.22 -37.08 8.64
C GLY A 80 -27.69 -35.64 8.96
N ALA A 81 -28.26 -34.97 8.00
CA ALA A 81 -28.68 -33.58 8.18
C ALA A 81 -29.97 -33.49 9.05
N PRO A 82 -30.02 -32.56 10.01
CA PRO A 82 -31.15 -32.44 10.92
C PRO A 82 -32.45 -31.98 10.22
N ASN A 83 -32.32 -31.25 9.11
CA ASN A 83 -33.46 -30.72 8.33
C ASN A 83 -34.01 -31.70 7.28
N ALA A 84 -33.47 -32.91 7.14
CA ALA A 84 -33.94 -33.92 6.21
C ALA A 84 -35.37 -34.36 6.58
N ARG A 85 -36.39 -34.06 5.72
CA ARG A 85 -37.80 -34.35 5.89
C ARG A 85 -38.49 -34.55 4.58
N ALA A 86 -39.60 -35.27 4.59
CA ALA A 86 -40.43 -35.48 3.39
C ALA A 86 -40.96 -34.13 2.83
N GLY A 87 -41.03 -34.02 1.52
CA GLY A 87 -41.63 -32.91 0.78
C GLY A 87 -40.65 -31.80 0.39
N ILE A 88 -39.47 -31.69 0.98
CA ILE A 88 -38.49 -30.65 0.60
C ILE A 88 -37.74 -31.03 -0.67
N LYS A 89 -37.36 -30.00 -1.45
CA LYS A 89 -36.49 -30.12 -2.61
C LYS A 89 -35.06 -29.74 -2.25
N ILE A 90 -34.09 -30.48 -2.78
CA ILE A 90 -32.67 -30.40 -2.36
C ILE A 90 -31.73 -30.75 -3.53
N PRO A 91 -30.46 -30.34 -3.52
CA PRO A 91 -29.46 -30.86 -4.43
C PRO A 91 -29.09 -32.30 -4.06
N CYS A 92 -29.14 -33.19 -5.05
CA CYS A 92 -28.79 -34.60 -4.91
C CYS A 92 -27.61 -34.94 -5.82
N ALA A 93 -26.48 -35.30 -5.23
CA ALA A 93 -25.33 -35.83 -5.95
C ALA A 93 -25.57 -37.31 -6.30
N MET A 94 -25.69 -37.58 -7.61
CA MET A 94 -25.93 -38.89 -8.17
C MET A 94 -24.67 -39.76 -8.06
N VAL A 95 -24.79 -41.08 -8.17
CA VAL A 95 -23.65 -41.98 -8.27
C VAL A 95 -22.79 -41.60 -9.48
N GLY A 96 -21.50 -41.38 -9.27
CA GLY A 96 -20.55 -40.88 -10.25
C GLY A 96 -20.53 -39.34 -10.35
N ALA A 97 -21.20 -38.65 -9.44
CA ALA A 97 -21.01 -37.20 -9.27
C ALA A 97 -19.62 -36.90 -8.70
N GLU A 98 -19.05 -35.79 -9.15
CA GLU A 98 -17.81 -35.25 -8.60
C GLU A 98 -18.15 -33.98 -7.82
N LEU A 99 -17.83 -33.98 -6.52
CA LEU A 99 -17.96 -32.82 -5.63
C LEU A 99 -16.64 -32.05 -5.53
N PRO A 100 -16.67 -30.76 -5.20
CA PRO A 100 -15.45 -30.00 -4.95
C PRO A 100 -14.57 -30.67 -3.89
N PRO A 101 -13.22 -30.54 -3.98
CA PRO A 101 -12.34 -31.04 -2.93
C PRO A 101 -12.58 -30.32 -1.60
N ALA A 102 -12.50 -31.06 -0.48
CA ALA A 102 -12.67 -30.50 0.85
C ALA A 102 -11.59 -29.47 1.23
N GLU A 103 -10.39 -29.56 0.63
CA GLU A 103 -9.28 -28.66 0.81
C GLU A 103 -8.82 -28.13 -0.55
N ALA A 104 -8.37 -26.87 -0.58
CA ALA A 104 -7.86 -26.24 -1.80
C ALA A 104 -6.70 -27.04 -2.42
N GLY A 105 -6.83 -27.39 -3.71
CA GLY A 105 -5.84 -28.19 -4.43
C GLY A 105 -5.94 -29.70 -4.23
N GLY A 106 -6.95 -30.17 -3.46
CA GLY A 106 -7.27 -31.59 -3.30
C GLY A 106 -7.86 -32.23 -4.57
N LYS A 107 -8.12 -33.52 -4.51
CA LYS A 107 -8.85 -34.23 -5.58
C LYS A 107 -10.36 -34.11 -5.38
N PRO A 108 -11.16 -34.02 -6.46
CA PRO A 108 -12.60 -34.07 -6.37
C PRO A 108 -13.09 -35.31 -5.63
N PHE A 109 -14.15 -35.18 -4.84
CA PHE A 109 -14.76 -36.27 -4.12
C PHE A 109 -15.81 -36.94 -5.00
N MET A 110 -15.55 -38.21 -5.40
CA MET A 110 -16.47 -38.93 -6.28
C MET A 110 -17.50 -39.71 -5.46
N ILE A 111 -18.78 -39.50 -5.73
CA ILE A 111 -19.89 -40.21 -5.12
C ILE A 111 -20.01 -41.64 -5.67
N LYS A 112 -20.01 -42.62 -4.78
CA LYS A 112 -20.16 -44.02 -5.09
C LYS A 112 -21.31 -44.60 -4.27
N VAL A 113 -21.87 -45.71 -4.72
CA VAL A 113 -22.80 -46.48 -3.87
C VAL A 113 -22.03 -46.90 -2.59
N GLY A 114 -22.55 -46.47 -1.46
CA GLY A 114 -21.92 -46.71 -0.17
C GLY A 114 -22.83 -47.44 0.80
N LYS A 115 -22.29 -48.00 1.87
CA LYS A 115 -23.08 -48.54 2.98
C LYS A 115 -22.74 -47.78 4.26
N LEU A 116 -23.77 -47.13 4.83
CA LEU A 116 -23.67 -46.41 6.08
C LEU A 116 -24.35 -47.22 7.17
N ARG A 117 -23.58 -47.74 8.11
CA ARG A 117 -24.04 -48.66 9.18
C ARG A 117 -25.00 -49.76 8.68
N GLY A 118 -24.60 -50.42 7.57
CA GLY A 118 -25.35 -51.54 6.99
C GLY A 118 -26.42 -51.18 5.95
N VAL A 119 -26.89 -49.94 5.90
CA VAL A 119 -27.89 -49.47 4.94
C VAL A 119 -27.21 -48.86 3.70
N GLU A 120 -27.63 -49.27 2.50
CA GLU A 120 -27.10 -48.78 1.23
C GLU A 120 -27.56 -47.37 0.95
N SER A 121 -26.62 -46.50 0.47
CA SER A 121 -26.87 -45.15 0.01
C SER A 121 -26.47 -45.00 -1.45
N GLN A 122 -27.42 -44.62 -2.31
CA GLN A 122 -27.24 -44.49 -3.76
C GLN A 122 -27.06 -43.03 -4.21
N GLY A 123 -26.33 -42.25 -3.41
CA GLY A 123 -26.10 -40.83 -3.65
C GLY A 123 -25.84 -40.11 -2.35
N MET A 124 -25.81 -38.78 -2.44
CA MET A 124 -25.63 -37.86 -1.31
C MET A 124 -26.52 -36.64 -1.45
N LEU A 125 -27.17 -36.23 -0.36
CA LEU A 125 -27.91 -34.93 -0.28
C LEU A 125 -26.92 -33.86 0.16
N CYS A 126 -26.83 -32.77 -0.59
CA CYS A 126 -25.74 -31.80 -0.43
C CYS A 126 -26.16 -30.56 0.38
N SER A 127 -25.28 -30.10 1.23
CA SER A 127 -25.30 -28.76 1.85
C SER A 127 -24.73 -27.70 0.91
N GLY A 128 -24.95 -26.42 1.21
CA GLY A 128 -24.30 -25.31 0.49
C GLY A 128 -22.77 -25.40 0.52
N ARG A 129 -22.20 -25.79 1.65
CA ARG A 129 -20.74 -25.94 1.81
C ARG A 129 -20.13 -27.03 0.93
N GLU A 130 -20.82 -28.18 0.81
CA GLU A 130 -20.33 -29.29 -0.04
C GLU A 130 -20.31 -28.93 -1.52
N LEU A 131 -21.18 -28.00 -1.93
CA LEU A 131 -21.23 -27.47 -3.29
C LEU A 131 -20.32 -26.24 -3.48
N GLY A 132 -19.67 -25.73 -2.41
CA GLY A 132 -18.88 -24.51 -2.45
C GLY A 132 -19.71 -23.24 -2.67
N LEU A 133 -21.01 -23.27 -2.28
CA LEU A 133 -21.95 -22.15 -2.43
C LEU A 133 -22.10 -21.29 -1.16
N GLY A 134 -21.28 -21.53 -0.15
CA GLY A 134 -21.23 -20.81 1.14
C GLY A 134 -20.75 -21.68 2.28
N ASP A 135 -20.65 -21.11 3.47
CA ASP A 135 -20.09 -21.80 4.66
C ASP A 135 -21.16 -22.59 5.45
N ASP A 136 -22.44 -22.50 5.07
CA ASP A 136 -23.53 -23.17 5.76
C ASP A 136 -23.43 -24.69 5.60
N HIS A 137 -23.29 -25.35 6.72
CA HIS A 137 -23.19 -26.81 6.84
C HIS A 137 -24.12 -27.39 7.91
N GLU A 138 -25.03 -26.58 8.47
CA GLU A 138 -25.95 -27.05 9.53
C GLU A 138 -27.03 -28.00 8.99
N GLY A 139 -27.22 -28.04 7.65
CA GLY A 139 -28.18 -28.93 7.01
C GLY A 139 -27.95 -29.06 5.50
N ILE A 140 -28.83 -29.80 4.86
CA ILE A 140 -28.90 -29.86 3.38
C ILE A 140 -29.47 -28.55 2.85
N LEU A 141 -29.01 -28.12 1.66
CA LEU A 141 -29.52 -26.92 0.99
C LEU A 141 -30.99 -27.11 0.57
N GLU A 142 -31.91 -26.38 1.16
CA GLU A 142 -33.34 -26.43 0.78
C GLU A 142 -33.60 -25.51 -0.40
N LEU A 143 -34.21 -26.05 -1.43
CA LEU A 143 -34.60 -25.31 -2.64
C LEU A 143 -36.08 -24.90 -2.57
N PRO A 144 -36.50 -23.88 -3.33
CA PRO A 144 -37.90 -23.50 -3.46
C PRO A 144 -38.79 -24.69 -3.86
N ALA A 145 -40.05 -24.67 -3.40
CA ALA A 145 -40.98 -25.77 -3.65
C ALA A 145 -41.31 -25.98 -5.15
N ASP A 146 -41.15 -24.95 -5.95
CA ASP A 146 -41.36 -24.96 -7.41
C ASP A 146 -40.13 -25.40 -8.21
N ALA A 147 -38.95 -25.61 -7.57
CA ALA A 147 -37.74 -26.08 -8.25
C ALA A 147 -37.99 -27.37 -9.02
N PRO A 148 -37.61 -27.48 -10.32
CA PRO A 148 -37.93 -28.62 -11.17
C PRO A 148 -37.05 -29.84 -10.83
N VAL A 149 -37.71 -30.95 -10.42
CA VAL A 149 -37.02 -32.19 -10.09
C VAL A 149 -36.38 -32.79 -11.35
N GLY A 150 -35.13 -33.24 -11.23
CA GLY A 150 -34.33 -33.81 -12.29
C GLY A 150 -33.48 -32.80 -13.07
N GLN A 151 -33.71 -31.49 -12.91
CA GLN A 151 -32.87 -30.47 -13.54
C GLN A 151 -31.48 -30.40 -12.86
N ASP A 152 -30.44 -30.16 -13.67
CA ASP A 152 -29.09 -29.89 -13.14
C ASP A 152 -29.09 -28.65 -12.27
N ILE A 153 -28.48 -28.73 -11.09
CA ILE A 153 -28.45 -27.66 -10.12
C ILE A 153 -27.62 -26.46 -10.61
N ARG A 154 -26.60 -26.69 -11.46
CA ARG A 154 -25.78 -25.60 -12.03
C ARG A 154 -26.62 -24.74 -12.98
N GLU A 155 -27.42 -25.38 -13.80
CA GLU A 155 -28.35 -24.66 -14.70
C GLU A 155 -29.42 -23.91 -13.90
N TYR A 156 -30.04 -24.56 -12.90
CA TYR A 156 -31.11 -23.94 -12.11
C TYR A 156 -30.65 -22.71 -11.31
N LEU A 157 -29.44 -22.77 -10.73
CA LEU A 157 -28.85 -21.67 -9.95
C LEU A 157 -27.96 -20.73 -10.79
N ASP A 158 -27.86 -20.96 -12.11
CA ASP A 158 -27.02 -20.18 -13.03
C ASP A 158 -25.59 -20.08 -12.54
N LEU A 159 -24.97 -21.23 -12.19
CA LEU A 159 -23.64 -21.27 -11.56
C LEU A 159 -22.48 -21.21 -12.55
N ASP A 160 -22.74 -21.38 -13.85
CA ASP A 160 -21.72 -21.32 -14.91
C ASP A 160 -21.48 -19.85 -15.33
N ASP A 161 -21.02 -19.06 -14.38
CA ASP A 161 -20.77 -17.64 -14.51
C ASP A 161 -19.44 -17.27 -13.90
N GLN A 162 -18.88 -16.13 -14.34
CA GLN A 162 -17.64 -15.57 -13.84
C GLN A 162 -17.92 -14.27 -13.11
N ILE A 163 -17.15 -14.02 -12.06
CA ILE A 163 -17.15 -12.76 -11.33
C ILE A 163 -15.87 -12.01 -11.69
N PHE A 164 -16.03 -10.75 -12.10
CA PHE A 164 -14.93 -9.82 -12.29
C PHE A 164 -14.86 -8.84 -11.12
N VAL A 165 -13.67 -8.68 -10.54
CA VAL A 165 -13.35 -7.62 -9.58
C VAL A 165 -12.46 -6.61 -10.28
N ILE A 166 -12.99 -5.41 -10.50
CA ILE A 166 -12.30 -4.34 -11.26
C ILE A 166 -11.85 -3.25 -10.30
N LYS A 167 -10.59 -2.87 -10.40
CA LYS A 167 -10.03 -1.68 -9.75
C LYS A 167 -10.07 -0.50 -10.70
N LEU A 168 -10.83 0.50 -10.33
CA LEU A 168 -11.05 1.69 -11.14
C LEU A 168 -10.23 2.86 -10.63
N THR A 169 -9.60 3.59 -11.54
CA THR A 169 -9.02 4.91 -11.26
C THR A 169 -10.13 5.95 -11.03
N PRO A 170 -9.88 7.03 -10.28
CA PRO A 170 -10.92 8.02 -9.98
C PRO A 170 -11.58 8.66 -11.20
N ASN A 171 -10.87 8.78 -12.32
CA ASN A 171 -11.40 9.33 -13.57
C ASN A 171 -12.38 8.39 -14.29
N LYS A 172 -12.39 7.09 -13.94
CA LYS A 172 -13.32 6.10 -14.53
C LYS A 172 -14.51 5.82 -13.61
N ALA A 173 -15.05 6.82 -12.93
CA ALA A 173 -16.17 6.68 -12.00
C ALA A 173 -17.49 6.30 -12.68
N ASP A 174 -17.68 6.61 -13.96
CA ASP A 174 -18.80 6.13 -14.76
C ASP A 174 -18.86 4.59 -14.82
N CYS A 175 -17.71 3.92 -14.71
CA CYS A 175 -17.58 2.46 -14.63
C CYS A 175 -17.89 1.87 -13.23
N LEU A 176 -18.24 2.68 -12.22
CA LEU A 176 -18.82 2.21 -10.96
C LEU A 176 -20.27 1.74 -11.10
N SER A 177 -20.63 1.34 -12.32
CA SER A 177 -21.94 0.82 -12.70
C SER A 177 -21.81 -0.24 -13.79
N LEU A 178 -22.78 -1.17 -13.85
CA LEU A 178 -22.80 -2.18 -14.89
C LEU A 178 -23.00 -1.58 -16.29
N ILE A 179 -23.87 -0.57 -16.40
CA ILE A 179 -24.10 0.13 -17.67
C ILE A 179 -22.85 0.90 -18.12
N GLY A 180 -22.07 1.47 -17.21
CA GLY A 180 -20.79 2.10 -17.52
C GLY A 180 -19.77 1.10 -18.04
N MET A 181 -19.65 -0.06 -17.37
CA MET A 181 -18.82 -1.17 -17.83
C MET A 181 -19.25 -1.68 -19.20
N ALA A 182 -20.57 -1.79 -19.44
CA ALA A 182 -21.08 -2.23 -20.73
C ALA A 182 -20.79 -1.24 -21.86
N ARG A 183 -20.86 0.07 -21.61
CA ARG A 183 -20.44 1.11 -22.57
C ARG A 183 -18.97 0.97 -22.94
N GLU A 184 -18.11 0.76 -21.95
CA GLU A 184 -16.67 0.56 -22.15
C GLU A 184 -16.38 -0.72 -22.94
N VAL A 185 -16.97 -1.85 -22.56
CA VAL A 185 -16.81 -3.12 -23.29
C VAL A 185 -17.30 -2.99 -24.72
N SER A 186 -18.43 -2.29 -24.97
CA SER A 186 -18.92 -1.99 -26.31
C SER A 186 -17.90 -1.15 -27.09
N ALA A 187 -17.33 -0.11 -26.50
CA ALA A 187 -16.32 0.73 -27.13
C ALA A 187 -15.03 -0.02 -27.45
N ILE A 188 -14.57 -0.89 -26.55
CA ILE A 188 -13.35 -1.70 -26.68
C ILE A 188 -13.52 -2.72 -27.81
N THR A 189 -14.62 -3.46 -27.79
CA THR A 189 -14.82 -4.65 -28.64
C THR A 189 -15.57 -4.38 -29.94
N GLY A 190 -16.28 -3.25 -30.05
CA GLY A 190 -17.19 -2.94 -31.13
C GLY A 190 -18.52 -3.71 -31.07
N ALA A 191 -18.76 -4.50 -30.03
CA ALA A 191 -20.03 -5.21 -29.85
C ALA A 191 -21.18 -4.24 -29.56
N ALA A 192 -22.37 -4.54 -30.09
CA ALA A 192 -23.56 -3.69 -29.92
C ALA A 192 -23.94 -3.56 -28.44
N LEU A 193 -24.23 -2.34 -27.99
CA LEU A 193 -24.77 -2.06 -26.67
C LEU A 193 -26.28 -2.19 -26.68
N CYS A 194 -26.81 -3.06 -25.84
CA CYS A 194 -28.26 -3.29 -25.67
C CYS A 194 -28.72 -2.60 -24.39
N THR A 195 -29.18 -1.37 -24.48
CA THR A 195 -29.74 -0.64 -23.34
C THR A 195 -31.20 -1.00 -23.10
N PRO A 196 -31.59 -1.52 -21.92
CA PRO A 196 -32.99 -1.77 -21.61
C PRO A 196 -33.82 -0.49 -21.65
N LYS A 197 -35.08 -0.62 -21.98
CA LYS A 197 -36.03 0.47 -21.77
C LYS A 197 -36.61 0.34 -20.37
N TRP A 198 -36.33 1.33 -19.52
CA TRP A 198 -36.92 1.38 -18.18
C TRP A 198 -38.34 1.93 -18.23
N ASN A 199 -39.26 1.31 -17.51
CA ASN A 199 -40.62 1.76 -17.41
C ASN A 199 -40.72 3.00 -16.52
N THR A 200 -41.51 3.96 -16.92
CA THR A 200 -41.81 5.16 -16.13
C THR A 200 -43.23 5.00 -15.53
N PRO A 201 -43.36 4.80 -14.22
CA PRO A 201 -44.68 4.63 -13.61
C PRO A 201 -45.50 5.93 -13.67
N THR A 202 -46.75 5.83 -14.04
CA THR A 202 -47.67 6.98 -13.95
C THR A 202 -48.07 7.26 -12.51
N ALA A 203 -48.24 8.54 -12.17
CA ALA A 203 -48.71 8.91 -10.84
C ALA A 203 -50.19 8.46 -10.63
N ALA A 204 -50.41 7.62 -9.64
CA ALA A 204 -51.73 7.13 -9.24
C ALA A 204 -52.36 7.95 -8.10
N ILE A 205 -51.51 8.69 -7.36
CA ILE A 205 -51.90 9.61 -6.26
C ILE A 205 -51.28 10.98 -6.49
N GLN A 206 -51.74 12.01 -5.75
CA GLN A 206 -51.21 13.39 -5.88
C GLN A 206 -50.29 13.78 -4.72
N ASP A 207 -50.01 12.88 -3.82
CA ASP A 207 -49.22 13.13 -2.62
C ASP A 207 -47.75 13.47 -2.96
N LYS A 208 -47.27 14.52 -2.33
CA LYS A 208 -45.90 15.00 -2.46
C LYS A 208 -45.31 15.32 -1.09
N VAL A 209 -44.04 15.12 -0.94
CA VAL A 209 -43.25 15.67 0.18
C VAL A 209 -42.68 16.99 -0.27
N LYS A 210 -42.79 18.04 0.52
CA LYS A 210 -42.13 19.30 0.22
C LYS A 210 -40.65 19.19 0.62
N VAL A 211 -39.76 19.41 -0.35
CA VAL A 211 -38.33 19.43 -0.16
C VAL A 211 -37.77 20.83 -0.43
N THR A 212 -36.93 21.32 0.46
CA THR A 212 -36.23 22.59 0.32
C THR A 212 -34.72 22.31 0.29
N VAL A 213 -34.06 22.69 -0.80
CA VAL A 213 -32.59 22.61 -0.89
C VAL A 213 -32.03 24.00 -0.59
N GLU A 214 -31.45 24.17 0.60
CA GLU A 214 -30.89 25.47 1.04
C GLU A 214 -29.53 25.72 0.38
N ASN A 215 -28.73 24.68 0.15
CA ASN A 215 -27.33 24.80 -0.26
C ASN A 215 -27.09 24.17 -1.64
N LYS A 216 -26.98 25.01 -2.67
CA LYS A 216 -26.70 24.58 -4.05
C LYS A 216 -25.26 24.14 -4.28
N ASP A 217 -24.36 24.44 -3.38
CA ASP A 217 -22.98 23.97 -3.34
C ASP A 217 -22.84 22.57 -2.69
N LEU A 218 -23.92 22.08 -2.08
CA LEU A 218 -24.05 20.72 -1.55
C LEU A 218 -24.77 19.82 -2.56
N CYS A 219 -25.96 20.20 -2.99
CA CYS A 219 -26.83 19.41 -3.84
C CYS A 219 -27.14 20.17 -5.14
N GLY A 220 -26.73 19.61 -6.28
CA GLY A 220 -26.96 20.20 -7.59
C GLY A 220 -28.27 19.83 -8.26
N ARG A 221 -28.82 18.65 -7.95
CA ARG A 221 -30.14 18.19 -8.38
C ARG A 221 -30.72 17.27 -7.31
N PHE A 222 -31.99 17.45 -6.99
CA PHE A 222 -32.69 16.62 -6.03
C PHE A 222 -34.02 16.18 -6.65
N ALA A 223 -34.22 14.87 -6.73
CA ALA A 223 -35.47 14.29 -7.21
C ALA A 223 -36.02 13.32 -6.17
N GLY A 224 -37.33 13.32 -6.02
CA GLY A 224 -37.99 12.43 -5.09
C GLY A 224 -39.44 12.09 -5.48
N ARG A 225 -39.92 11.02 -4.92
CA ARG A 225 -41.27 10.51 -5.15
C ARG A 225 -41.82 9.81 -3.92
N MET A 226 -43.05 10.05 -3.60
CA MET A 226 -43.80 9.32 -2.58
C MET A 226 -44.42 8.05 -3.18
N ILE A 227 -44.38 6.94 -2.44
CA ILE A 227 -45.13 5.70 -2.78
C ILE A 227 -45.86 5.24 -1.52
N ARG A 228 -47.16 5.03 -1.63
CA ARG A 228 -48.03 4.59 -0.52
C ARG A 228 -48.44 3.14 -0.69
N GLY A 229 -48.63 2.45 0.44
CA GLY A 229 -49.20 1.11 0.50
C GLY A 229 -48.24 0.03 -0.03
N VAL A 230 -46.94 0.19 0.19
CA VAL A 230 -45.96 -0.84 -0.15
C VAL A 230 -46.02 -2.01 0.81
N ASN A 231 -45.74 -3.21 0.34
CA ASN A 231 -45.56 -4.39 1.17
C ASN A 231 -44.06 -4.56 1.52
N PRO A 232 -43.57 -4.19 2.70
CA PRO A 232 -42.19 -4.28 3.07
C PRO A 232 -41.68 -5.72 3.22
N LYS A 233 -42.60 -6.69 3.40
CA LYS A 233 -42.32 -8.13 3.52
C LYS A 233 -42.33 -8.87 2.19
N ALA A 234 -42.45 -8.15 1.07
CA ALA A 234 -42.30 -8.73 -0.25
C ALA A 234 -40.93 -9.40 -0.39
N LYS A 235 -40.87 -10.51 -1.10
CA LYS A 235 -39.63 -11.21 -1.36
C LYS A 235 -38.92 -10.58 -2.55
N THR A 236 -37.66 -10.26 -2.39
CA THR A 236 -36.81 -9.84 -3.51
C THR A 236 -36.76 -10.94 -4.58
N PRO A 237 -36.92 -10.63 -5.84
CA PRO A 237 -36.78 -11.61 -6.94
C PRO A 237 -35.40 -12.31 -6.88
N SER A 238 -35.39 -13.62 -7.07
CA SER A 238 -34.20 -14.45 -6.93
C SER A 238 -33.01 -13.99 -7.79
N HIS A 239 -33.27 -13.57 -9.04
CA HIS A 239 -32.25 -13.06 -9.93
C HIS A 239 -31.61 -11.76 -9.40
N ILE A 240 -32.33 -10.88 -8.68
CA ILE A 240 -31.78 -9.68 -8.04
C ILE A 240 -30.93 -10.08 -6.84
N VAL A 241 -31.42 -11.00 -6.00
CA VAL A 241 -30.64 -11.51 -4.85
C VAL A 241 -29.31 -12.12 -5.32
N GLN A 242 -29.32 -12.93 -6.37
CA GLN A 242 -28.13 -13.53 -6.95
C GLN A 242 -27.14 -12.49 -7.50
N ARG A 243 -27.64 -11.48 -8.24
CA ARG A 243 -26.80 -10.41 -8.78
C ARG A 243 -26.15 -9.55 -7.69
N LEU A 244 -26.93 -9.22 -6.64
CA LEU A 244 -26.40 -8.52 -5.47
C LEU A 244 -25.29 -9.34 -4.78
N ALA A 245 -25.54 -10.63 -4.53
CA ALA A 245 -24.56 -11.52 -3.92
C ALA A 245 -23.27 -11.63 -4.76
N ARG A 246 -23.39 -11.80 -6.08
CA ARG A 246 -22.26 -11.83 -7.02
C ARG A 246 -21.53 -10.49 -7.11
N ALA A 247 -22.21 -9.38 -6.80
CA ALA A 247 -21.61 -8.04 -6.68
C ALA A 247 -21.08 -7.73 -5.27
N GLY A 248 -21.03 -8.71 -4.35
CA GLY A 248 -20.53 -8.57 -2.99
C GLY A 248 -21.51 -7.89 -2.02
N GLN A 249 -22.81 -7.79 -2.37
CA GLN A 249 -23.86 -7.20 -1.54
C GLN A 249 -24.75 -8.27 -0.94
N ARG A 250 -25.03 -8.18 0.36
CA ARG A 250 -25.97 -9.07 1.03
C ARG A 250 -27.40 -8.55 0.86
N SER A 251 -28.34 -9.40 0.50
CA SER A 251 -29.76 -9.09 0.52
C SER A 251 -30.24 -8.81 1.95
N ILE A 252 -31.03 -7.75 2.13
CA ILE A 252 -31.56 -7.29 3.42
C ILE A 252 -33.09 -7.30 3.42
N SER A 253 -33.70 -6.53 2.55
CA SER A 253 -35.16 -6.44 2.33
C SER A 253 -35.42 -5.97 0.91
N ALA A 254 -36.60 -6.22 0.37
CA ALA A 254 -36.91 -5.88 -1.02
C ALA A 254 -36.65 -4.40 -1.33
N LEU A 255 -37.06 -3.47 -0.46
CA LEU A 255 -36.85 -2.03 -0.67
C LEU A 255 -35.36 -1.65 -0.72
N VAL A 256 -34.55 -2.21 0.17
CA VAL A 256 -33.09 -1.97 0.22
C VAL A 256 -32.39 -2.63 -0.95
N ASP A 257 -32.75 -3.87 -1.26
CA ASP A 257 -32.17 -4.65 -2.35
C ASP A 257 -32.40 -3.99 -3.71
N LEU A 258 -33.62 -3.50 -3.97
CA LEU A 258 -33.94 -2.79 -5.21
C LEU A 258 -33.16 -1.48 -5.35
N SER A 259 -32.98 -0.73 -4.24
CA SER A 259 -32.14 0.48 -4.24
C SER A 259 -30.67 0.15 -4.55
N ASN A 260 -30.10 -0.88 -3.89
CA ASN A 260 -28.74 -1.34 -4.14
C ASN A 260 -28.57 -1.88 -5.58
N TYR A 261 -29.58 -2.59 -6.08
CA TYR A 261 -29.58 -3.10 -7.44
C TYR A 261 -29.48 -1.97 -8.47
N VAL A 262 -30.32 -0.93 -8.35
CA VAL A 262 -30.27 0.26 -9.23
C VAL A 262 -28.92 0.97 -9.11
N MET A 263 -28.37 1.11 -7.91
CA MET A 263 -27.04 1.69 -7.70
C MET A 263 -25.95 0.91 -8.44
N LEU A 264 -25.93 -0.42 -8.37
CA LEU A 264 -24.94 -1.25 -9.05
C LEU A 264 -25.13 -1.24 -10.57
N GLU A 265 -26.37 -1.25 -11.03
CA GLU A 265 -26.70 -1.29 -12.44
C GLU A 265 -26.47 0.05 -13.14
N MET A 266 -26.97 1.14 -12.55
CA MET A 266 -27.00 2.48 -13.13
C MET A 266 -25.92 3.44 -12.62
N GLY A 267 -25.29 3.14 -11.48
CA GLY A 267 -24.28 4.00 -10.86
C GLY A 267 -24.81 5.15 -10.02
N GLN A 268 -26.15 5.23 -9.86
CA GLN A 268 -26.83 6.26 -9.08
C GLN A 268 -27.25 5.68 -7.72
N PRO A 269 -26.61 6.04 -6.60
CA PRO A 269 -27.13 5.70 -5.29
C PRO A 269 -28.44 6.42 -5.01
N THR A 270 -29.40 5.68 -4.46
CA THR A 270 -30.72 6.16 -4.07
C THR A 270 -30.97 5.89 -2.60
N HIS A 271 -31.95 6.57 -1.99
CA HIS A 271 -32.34 6.32 -0.62
C HIS A 271 -33.84 6.18 -0.48
N VAL A 272 -34.28 5.34 0.46
CA VAL A 272 -35.70 5.09 0.73
C VAL A 272 -35.97 5.39 2.21
N PHE A 273 -36.76 6.42 2.48
CA PHE A 273 -37.22 6.80 3.80
C PHE A 273 -38.59 6.22 4.13
N ASP A 274 -38.78 5.82 5.38
CA ASP A 274 -40.10 5.61 5.95
C ASP A 274 -40.72 6.97 6.23
N ILE A 275 -41.73 7.38 5.42
CA ILE A 275 -42.31 8.72 5.50
C ILE A 275 -43.10 8.95 6.79
N ASP A 276 -43.65 7.88 7.38
CA ASP A 276 -44.47 7.96 8.60
C ASP A 276 -43.59 8.22 9.84
N LYS A 277 -42.26 8.06 9.70
CA LYS A 277 -41.25 8.39 10.72
C LYS A 277 -40.61 9.76 10.54
N LEU A 278 -40.85 10.44 9.41
CA LEU A 278 -40.38 11.78 9.13
C LEU A 278 -41.32 12.83 9.74
N SER A 279 -40.75 13.90 10.28
CA SER A 279 -41.50 15.00 10.87
C SER A 279 -41.56 16.21 9.97
N GLY A 280 -42.62 16.39 9.19
CA GLY A 280 -42.86 17.56 8.33
C GLY A 280 -42.05 17.56 7.03
N ASP A 281 -41.61 18.76 6.62
CA ASP A 281 -40.91 18.98 5.33
C ASP A 281 -39.44 18.50 5.41
N ILE A 282 -38.88 18.10 4.28
CA ILE A 282 -37.45 17.75 4.15
C ILE A 282 -36.64 18.99 3.79
N THR A 283 -35.52 19.17 4.46
CA THR A 283 -34.54 20.24 4.16
C THR A 283 -33.18 19.64 3.89
N VAL A 284 -32.58 19.97 2.74
CA VAL A 284 -31.22 19.60 2.37
C VAL A 284 -30.30 20.78 2.65
N ARG A 285 -29.37 20.60 3.59
CA ARG A 285 -28.49 21.69 4.07
C ARG A 285 -27.16 21.16 4.60
N TRP A 286 -26.24 22.06 4.87
CA TRP A 286 -25.05 21.72 5.65
C TRP A 286 -25.41 21.44 7.11
N GLY A 287 -24.69 20.49 7.72
CA GLY A 287 -24.84 20.14 9.13
C GLY A 287 -24.42 21.30 10.06
N LYS A 288 -25.09 21.43 11.20
CA LYS A 288 -24.78 22.43 12.23
C LYS A 288 -23.95 21.82 13.35
N ALA A 289 -23.13 22.64 14.01
CA ALA A 289 -22.31 22.19 15.13
C ALA A 289 -23.17 21.62 16.28
N GLY A 290 -22.79 20.44 16.75
CA GLY A 290 -23.46 19.76 17.86
C GLY A 290 -24.67 18.92 17.46
N GLU A 291 -25.10 18.93 16.20
CA GLU A 291 -26.15 18.01 15.75
C GLU A 291 -25.62 16.57 15.79
N THR A 292 -26.45 15.64 16.22
CA THR A 292 -26.13 14.21 16.31
C THR A 292 -27.06 13.40 15.44
N LEU A 293 -26.54 12.31 14.87
CA LEU A 293 -27.28 11.39 14.02
C LEU A 293 -26.82 9.96 14.26
N GLU A 294 -27.75 9.09 14.60
CA GLU A 294 -27.52 7.65 14.59
C GLU A 294 -27.70 7.11 13.18
N LEU A 295 -26.65 6.47 12.65
CA LEU A 295 -26.59 5.96 11.28
C LEU A 295 -27.09 4.51 11.18
N LEU A 296 -27.39 4.05 9.97
CA LEU A 296 -27.81 2.69 9.68
C LEU A 296 -26.83 1.60 10.12
N ASN A 297 -25.54 1.94 10.29
CA ASN A 297 -24.51 1.02 10.81
C ASN A 297 -24.45 0.99 12.35
N GLY A 298 -25.36 1.68 13.06
CA GLY A 298 -25.41 1.78 14.52
C GLY A 298 -24.45 2.81 15.12
N GLN A 299 -23.63 3.48 14.31
CA GLN A 299 -22.72 4.52 14.79
C GLN A 299 -23.46 5.85 14.99
N THR A 300 -23.28 6.49 16.15
CA THR A 300 -23.73 7.87 16.35
C THR A 300 -22.62 8.83 15.99
N VAL A 301 -22.89 9.74 15.06
CA VAL A 301 -21.97 10.79 14.65
C VAL A 301 -22.40 12.15 15.21
N THR A 302 -21.42 12.99 15.55
CA THR A 302 -21.66 14.38 15.94
C THR A 302 -21.07 15.28 14.88
N LEU A 303 -21.88 16.20 14.37
CA LEU A 303 -21.47 17.16 13.34
C LEU A 303 -20.73 18.34 13.98
N LEU A 304 -19.62 18.75 13.36
CA LEU A 304 -18.79 19.85 13.85
C LEU A 304 -19.24 21.22 13.32
N GLY A 305 -20.07 21.24 12.26
CA GLY A 305 -20.41 22.44 11.53
C GLY A 305 -19.24 22.99 10.70
N PRO A 306 -19.28 24.25 10.27
CA PRO A 306 -18.19 24.86 9.52
C PRO A 306 -16.92 24.99 10.37
N ASP A 307 -15.76 24.93 9.70
CA ASP A 307 -14.47 25.18 10.35
C ASP A 307 -14.35 26.62 10.88
N SER A 308 -13.27 26.91 11.62
CA SER A 308 -13.02 28.23 12.19
C SER A 308 -12.88 29.35 11.13
N SER A 309 -12.61 29.01 9.88
CA SER A 309 -12.57 29.96 8.76
C SER A 309 -13.94 30.20 8.13
N GLY A 310 -14.94 29.37 8.43
CA GLY A 310 -16.25 29.33 7.78
C GLY A 310 -16.23 28.89 6.31
N LYS A 311 -15.07 28.47 5.81
CA LYS A 311 -14.86 28.11 4.40
C LYS A 311 -15.08 26.61 4.13
N THR A 312 -14.77 25.78 5.12
CA THR A 312 -14.89 24.32 4.99
C THR A 312 -16.08 23.85 5.82
N GLN A 313 -17.07 23.28 5.15
CA GLN A 313 -18.23 22.67 5.79
C GLN A 313 -17.89 21.25 6.25
N ASP A 314 -18.56 20.74 7.30
CA ASP A 314 -18.32 19.40 7.82
C ASP A 314 -18.92 18.33 6.91
N ALA A 315 -20.23 18.13 7.01
CA ALA A 315 -20.98 17.20 6.17
C ALA A 315 -22.36 17.78 5.83
N GLY A 316 -22.86 17.42 4.64
CA GLY A 316 -24.25 17.74 4.28
C GLY A 316 -25.21 16.77 4.98
N VAL A 317 -26.42 17.23 5.22
CA VAL A 317 -27.50 16.44 5.80
C VAL A 317 -28.78 16.60 5.02
N VAL A 318 -29.56 15.53 4.97
CA VAL A 318 -30.99 15.58 4.77
C VAL A 318 -31.60 15.67 6.16
N ALA A 319 -32.44 16.65 6.41
CA ALA A 319 -33.03 16.93 7.71
C ALA A 319 -34.55 17.08 7.62
N ASP A 320 -35.23 16.75 8.68
CA ASP A 320 -36.63 17.08 8.89
C ASP A 320 -36.77 18.20 9.95
N GLN A 321 -37.97 18.41 10.49
CA GLN A 321 -38.20 19.44 11.53
C GLN A 321 -37.53 19.11 12.86
N THR A 322 -37.15 17.84 13.10
CA THR A 322 -36.55 17.40 14.37
C THR A 322 -35.01 17.42 14.31
N GLY A 323 -34.41 17.36 13.11
CA GLY A 323 -32.98 17.36 12.92
C GLY A 323 -32.49 16.54 11.72
N PRO A 324 -31.19 16.19 11.67
CA PRO A 324 -30.63 15.36 10.62
C PRO A 324 -31.23 13.95 10.60
N VAL A 325 -31.67 13.48 9.42
CA VAL A 325 -32.22 12.13 9.18
C VAL A 325 -31.34 11.31 8.27
N ALA A 326 -30.37 11.93 7.58
CA ALA A 326 -29.34 11.25 6.80
C ALA A 326 -28.10 12.13 6.64
N LEU A 327 -26.92 11.52 6.55
CA LEU A 327 -25.73 12.17 5.97
C LEU A 327 -25.87 12.18 4.45
N ALA A 328 -26.02 13.36 3.87
CA ALA A 328 -26.27 13.56 2.45
C ALA A 328 -25.22 12.89 1.56
N GLY A 329 -25.64 11.97 0.68
CA GLY A 329 -24.78 11.23 -0.23
C GLY A 329 -23.81 10.23 0.43
N ILE A 330 -23.94 9.97 1.73
CA ILE A 330 -23.05 9.11 2.49
C ILE A 330 -23.80 7.93 3.11
N MET A 331 -24.71 8.17 4.05
CA MET A 331 -25.45 7.11 4.76
C MET A 331 -26.74 7.64 5.39
N GLY A 332 -27.79 6.85 5.30
CA GLY A 332 -29.07 7.13 5.97
C GLY A 332 -28.99 7.04 7.49
N GLY A 333 -29.90 7.72 8.17
CA GLY A 333 -30.11 7.61 9.62
C GLY A 333 -31.02 6.45 9.99
N ASN A 334 -30.83 5.93 11.20
CA ASN A 334 -31.60 4.79 11.72
C ASN A 334 -33.06 5.16 12.02
N HIS A 335 -33.32 6.40 12.45
CA HIS A 335 -34.64 6.84 12.87
C HIS A 335 -35.71 6.68 11.78
N CYS A 336 -35.39 7.06 10.53
CA CYS A 336 -36.30 7.01 9.40
C CYS A 336 -36.06 5.83 8.44
N ALA A 337 -35.34 4.82 8.93
CA ALA A 337 -35.07 3.61 8.16
C ALA A 337 -36.35 2.81 7.92
N VAL A 338 -36.45 2.21 6.74
CA VAL A 338 -37.50 1.26 6.38
C VAL A 338 -37.39 0.01 7.24
N SER A 339 -38.57 -0.56 7.61
CA SER A 339 -38.69 -1.74 8.45
C SER A 339 -39.83 -2.63 7.95
N ASP A 340 -40.02 -3.78 8.57
CA ASP A 340 -41.10 -4.72 8.23
C ASP A 340 -42.52 -4.16 8.39
N ASP A 341 -42.67 -3.01 9.05
CA ASP A 341 -43.94 -2.34 9.28
C ASP A 341 -44.13 -1.11 8.37
N THR A 342 -43.14 -0.75 7.55
CA THR A 342 -43.20 0.41 6.65
C THR A 342 -44.22 0.21 5.53
N GLN A 343 -45.20 1.11 5.44
CA GLN A 343 -46.22 1.08 4.39
C GLN A 343 -46.12 2.26 3.42
N ASN A 344 -45.54 3.36 3.83
CA ASN A 344 -45.44 4.57 3.03
C ASN A 344 -43.98 4.99 3.00
N ILE A 345 -43.47 5.24 1.78
CA ILE A 345 -42.08 5.56 1.57
C ILE A 345 -41.88 6.83 0.74
N TYR A 346 -40.76 7.50 1.00
CA TYR A 346 -40.24 8.53 0.12
C TYR A 346 -38.94 8.05 -0.51
N VAL A 347 -38.91 7.99 -1.83
CA VAL A 347 -37.74 7.56 -2.59
C VAL A 347 -36.98 8.79 -3.06
N GLU A 348 -35.70 8.84 -2.76
CA GLU A 348 -34.77 9.93 -3.11
C GLU A 348 -33.75 9.47 -4.14
N ALA A 349 -33.50 10.31 -5.14
CA ALA A 349 -32.32 10.27 -5.99
C ALA A 349 -31.78 11.69 -6.12
N ALA A 350 -30.49 11.88 -5.87
CA ALA A 350 -29.91 13.21 -5.89
C ALA A 350 -28.54 13.23 -6.59
N TYR A 351 -28.18 14.39 -7.14
CA TYR A 351 -26.82 14.69 -7.55
C TYR A 351 -26.15 15.57 -6.49
N TRP A 352 -25.28 14.95 -5.72
CA TRP A 352 -24.43 15.66 -4.76
C TRP A 352 -23.16 16.09 -5.46
N LEU A 353 -22.72 17.33 -5.23
CA LEU A 353 -21.47 17.81 -5.82
C LEU A 353 -20.30 16.99 -5.24
N PRO A 354 -19.40 16.47 -6.08
CA PRO A 354 -18.26 15.64 -5.60
C PRO A 354 -17.43 16.31 -4.50
N SER A 355 -17.17 17.62 -4.61
CA SER A 355 -16.47 18.41 -3.59
C SER A 355 -17.18 18.47 -2.24
N ALA A 356 -18.51 18.28 -2.23
CA ALA A 356 -19.31 18.24 -1.01
C ALA A 356 -19.28 16.88 -0.30
N ILE A 357 -18.86 15.81 -0.98
CA ILE A 357 -18.83 14.46 -0.42
C ILE A 357 -17.40 13.97 -0.17
N GLN A 358 -16.45 14.42 -0.99
CA GLN A 358 -15.06 13.96 -0.97
C GLN A 358 -14.43 14.01 0.43
N GLY A 359 -13.95 12.85 0.90
CA GLY A 359 -13.23 12.68 2.15
C GLY A 359 -14.10 12.72 3.43
N ARG A 360 -15.40 13.07 3.33
CA ARG A 360 -16.26 13.25 4.52
C ARG A 360 -16.61 11.94 5.21
N ALA A 361 -16.91 10.87 4.48
CA ALA A 361 -17.14 9.56 5.08
C ALA A 361 -15.93 9.07 5.89
N ARG A 362 -14.70 9.30 5.40
CA ARG A 362 -13.46 8.94 6.11
C ARG A 362 -13.27 9.68 7.43
N ARG A 363 -13.81 10.89 7.59
CA ARG A 363 -13.78 11.63 8.88
C ARG A 363 -14.55 10.90 9.98
N PHE A 364 -15.58 10.13 9.60
CA PHE A 364 -16.36 9.31 10.52
C PHE A 364 -15.84 7.86 10.60
N ASN A 365 -14.65 7.56 10.04
CA ASN A 365 -13.97 6.26 10.03
C ASN A 365 -14.75 5.14 9.33
N PHE A 366 -15.53 5.45 8.30
CA PHE A 366 -16.15 4.45 7.44
C PHE A 366 -16.13 4.85 5.96
N SER A 367 -16.53 3.93 5.09
CA SER A 367 -16.73 4.14 3.66
C SER A 367 -18.03 3.47 3.25
N THR A 368 -18.74 4.03 2.28
CA THR A 368 -19.95 3.44 1.71
C THR A 368 -19.88 3.44 0.19
N ASP A 369 -20.61 2.51 -0.44
CA ASP A 369 -20.77 2.47 -1.89
C ASP A 369 -21.38 3.75 -2.47
N ALA A 370 -22.27 4.40 -1.71
CA ALA A 370 -22.85 5.68 -2.08
C ALA A 370 -21.80 6.80 -2.06
N ALA A 371 -21.07 6.97 -0.93
CA ALA A 371 -20.03 7.99 -0.82
C ALA A 371 -18.92 7.79 -1.87
N HIS A 372 -18.54 6.53 -2.14
CA HIS A 372 -17.54 6.18 -3.13
C HIS A 372 -17.91 6.64 -4.56
N ARG A 373 -19.19 6.55 -4.91
CA ARG A 373 -19.73 7.04 -6.20
C ARG A 373 -19.84 8.56 -6.22
N PHE A 374 -20.49 9.14 -5.22
CA PHE A 374 -20.73 10.59 -5.19
C PHE A 374 -19.43 11.41 -5.07
N GLU A 375 -18.44 10.95 -4.30
CA GLU A 375 -17.16 11.67 -4.20
C GLU A 375 -16.37 11.73 -5.52
N ARG A 376 -16.64 10.80 -6.45
CA ARG A 376 -16.02 10.75 -7.78
C ARG A 376 -16.88 11.36 -8.87
N GLY A 377 -18.19 11.36 -8.65
CA GLY A 377 -19.20 11.87 -9.55
C GLY A 377 -20.21 10.80 -9.98
N VAL A 378 -21.44 11.23 -10.18
CA VAL A 378 -22.53 10.46 -10.78
C VAL A 378 -23.15 11.27 -11.92
N ASP A 379 -23.88 10.61 -12.82
CA ASP A 379 -24.52 11.31 -13.93
C ASP A 379 -25.74 12.14 -13.47
N PRO A 380 -25.66 13.47 -13.48
CA PRO A 380 -26.78 14.32 -13.05
C PRO A 380 -28.02 14.21 -13.96
N GLN A 381 -27.86 13.77 -15.23
CA GLN A 381 -28.99 13.58 -16.13
C GLN A 381 -29.71 12.25 -15.87
N ALA A 382 -29.03 11.26 -15.32
CA ALA A 382 -29.62 9.98 -14.97
C ALA A 382 -30.47 10.02 -13.67
N THR A 383 -30.42 11.07 -12.86
CA THR A 383 -31.07 11.17 -11.55
C THR A 383 -32.56 10.78 -11.60
N VAL A 384 -33.34 11.40 -12.49
CA VAL A 384 -34.79 11.08 -12.62
C VAL A 384 -35.01 9.71 -13.26
N ILE A 385 -34.20 9.31 -14.24
CA ILE A 385 -34.28 7.99 -14.89
C ILE A 385 -34.11 6.88 -13.83
N CYS A 386 -33.13 7.02 -12.94
CA CYS A 386 -32.89 6.06 -11.88
C CYS A 386 -34.00 6.04 -10.83
N LEU A 387 -34.55 7.21 -10.47
CA LEU A 387 -35.69 7.32 -9.58
C LEU A 387 -36.93 6.61 -10.16
N GLU A 388 -37.23 6.84 -11.45
CA GLU A 388 -38.33 6.21 -12.16
C GLU A 388 -38.16 4.70 -12.25
N TYR A 389 -36.96 4.25 -12.60
CA TYR A 389 -36.64 2.82 -12.67
C TYR A 389 -36.77 2.14 -11.30
N LEU A 390 -36.22 2.73 -10.23
CA LEU A 390 -36.40 2.20 -8.88
C LEU A 390 -37.86 2.16 -8.47
N SER A 391 -38.60 3.23 -8.77
CA SER A 391 -40.06 3.27 -8.52
C SER A 391 -40.79 2.16 -9.24
N SER A 392 -40.46 1.88 -10.50
CA SER A 392 -41.05 0.78 -11.28
C SER A 392 -40.79 -0.58 -10.61
N LEU A 393 -39.56 -0.84 -10.21
CA LEU A 393 -39.19 -2.08 -9.51
C LEU A 393 -39.89 -2.22 -8.16
N ILE A 394 -40.03 -1.14 -7.39
CA ILE A 394 -40.77 -1.15 -6.11
C ILE A 394 -42.24 -1.47 -6.35
N LEU A 395 -42.89 -0.85 -7.33
CA LEU A 395 -44.30 -1.12 -7.66
C LEU A 395 -44.52 -2.56 -8.12
N GLU A 396 -43.59 -3.10 -8.90
CA GLU A 396 -43.63 -4.48 -9.38
C GLU A 396 -43.48 -5.50 -8.24
N VAL A 397 -42.55 -5.29 -7.32
CA VAL A 397 -42.18 -6.26 -6.28
C VAL A 397 -42.97 -6.04 -5.00
N CYS A 398 -43.08 -4.79 -4.55
CA CYS A 398 -43.70 -4.44 -3.27
C CYS A 398 -45.12 -3.89 -3.41
N GLY A 399 -45.57 -3.62 -4.65
CA GLY A 399 -46.87 -2.98 -4.91
C GLY A 399 -46.88 -1.51 -4.48
N GLY A 400 -48.08 -0.98 -4.29
CA GLY A 400 -48.28 0.39 -3.85
C GLY A 400 -48.78 1.34 -4.93
N GLN A 401 -48.89 2.64 -4.59
CA GLN A 401 -49.34 3.71 -5.46
C GLN A 401 -48.34 4.86 -5.47
N ALA A 402 -47.79 5.16 -6.62
CA ALA A 402 -46.78 6.22 -6.78
C ALA A 402 -47.43 7.61 -6.92
N GLY A 403 -46.89 8.60 -6.25
CA GLY A 403 -47.13 10.01 -6.48
C GLY A 403 -46.34 10.58 -7.66
N PRO A 404 -46.51 11.85 -7.99
CA PRO A 404 -45.72 12.49 -9.03
C PRO A 404 -44.26 12.69 -8.60
N VAL A 405 -43.37 12.71 -9.58
CA VAL A 405 -41.97 13.07 -9.34
C VAL A 405 -41.85 14.56 -9.01
N ASP A 406 -41.11 14.89 -7.99
CA ASP A 406 -40.61 16.25 -7.75
C ASP A 406 -39.11 16.28 -8.16
N ASP A 407 -38.77 17.15 -9.11
CA ASP A 407 -37.41 17.27 -9.66
C ASP A 407 -36.97 18.72 -9.61
N GLN A 408 -35.90 18.97 -8.80
CA GLN A 408 -35.35 20.30 -8.61
C GLN A 408 -33.94 20.36 -9.20
N ILE A 409 -33.78 21.03 -10.32
CA ILE A 409 -32.47 21.27 -10.94
C ILE A 409 -31.93 22.61 -10.43
N LEU A 410 -30.79 22.60 -9.72
CA LEU A 410 -30.31 23.73 -8.95
C LEU A 410 -28.91 24.21 -9.37
N ASN A 411 -27.96 23.29 -9.47
CA ASN A 411 -26.56 23.58 -9.80
C ASN A 411 -25.92 22.34 -10.47
N VAL A 412 -26.34 22.04 -11.68
CA VAL A 412 -25.78 20.94 -12.47
C VAL A 412 -24.62 21.47 -13.31
N PRO A 413 -23.45 20.81 -13.33
CA PRO A 413 -22.31 21.26 -14.12
C PRO A 413 -22.62 21.24 -15.63
N GLU A 414 -22.33 22.34 -16.32
CA GLU A 414 -22.38 22.39 -17.78
C GLU A 414 -21.15 21.70 -18.37
N ARG A 415 -21.35 20.82 -19.34
CA ARG A 415 -20.28 20.15 -20.08
C ARG A 415 -19.77 21.08 -21.18
N LYS A 416 -18.58 21.64 -20.98
CA LYS A 416 -17.94 22.51 -21.98
C LYS A 416 -17.27 21.65 -23.05
N PRO A 417 -17.36 22.04 -24.33
CA PRO A 417 -16.62 21.35 -25.38
C PRO A 417 -15.11 21.42 -25.15
N VAL A 418 -14.43 20.30 -25.30
CA VAL A 418 -12.97 20.15 -25.19
C VAL A 418 -12.37 20.04 -26.59
N ARG A 419 -11.26 20.75 -26.82
CA ARG A 419 -10.55 20.74 -28.11
C ARG A 419 -9.35 19.82 -28.05
N MET A 420 -9.20 18.94 -29.03
CA MET A 420 -8.03 18.06 -29.19
C MET A 420 -7.40 18.25 -30.57
N ARG A 421 -6.12 18.54 -30.62
CA ARG A 421 -5.32 18.64 -31.83
C ARG A 421 -4.73 17.29 -32.18
N LEU A 422 -4.97 16.79 -33.40
CA LEU A 422 -4.42 15.53 -33.88
C LEU A 422 -2.89 15.48 -33.78
N ALA A 423 -2.21 16.59 -34.19
CA ALA A 423 -0.75 16.67 -34.10
C ALA A 423 -0.22 16.55 -32.66
N ARG A 424 -0.97 17.08 -31.64
CA ARG A 424 -0.59 16.90 -30.24
C ARG A 424 -0.81 15.47 -29.77
N ALA A 425 -1.93 14.86 -30.15
CA ALA A 425 -2.20 13.46 -29.81
C ALA A 425 -1.09 12.54 -30.36
N MET A 426 -0.71 12.68 -31.65
CA MET A 426 0.41 11.95 -32.23
C MET A 426 1.73 12.16 -31.48
N LYS A 427 2.01 13.42 -31.09
CA LYS A 427 3.23 13.74 -30.32
C LYS A 427 3.25 13.11 -28.93
N VAL A 428 2.12 13.12 -28.23
CA VAL A 428 2.01 12.61 -26.84
C VAL A 428 2.03 11.09 -26.82
N ILE A 429 1.25 10.45 -27.72
CA ILE A 429 1.14 8.98 -27.78
C ILE A 429 2.39 8.36 -28.46
N GLY A 430 3.01 9.11 -29.38
CA GLY A 430 4.21 8.66 -30.07
C GLY A 430 3.96 7.78 -31.30
N ILE A 431 2.73 7.77 -31.81
CA ILE A 431 2.33 6.98 -32.99
C ILE A 431 1.68 7.87 -34.07
N PRO A 432 1.73 7.46 -35.37
CA PRO A 432 0.96 8.12 -36.41
C PRO A 432 -0.52 7.79 -36.23
N LEU A 433 -1.36 8.83 -36.12
CA LEU A 433 -2.82 8.74 -36.05
C LEU A 433 -3.45 9.43 -37.28
N THR A 434 -4.58 8.91 -37.76
CA THR A 434 -5.37 9.57 -38.77
C THR A 434 -6.65 10.14 -38.16
N ASN A 435 -7.29 11.09 -38.83
CA ASN A 435 -8.59 11.63 -38.44
C ASN A 435 -9.64 10.54 -38.30
N ASP A 436 -9.61 9.53 -39.20
CA ASP A 436 -10.59 8.44 -39.20
C ASP A 436 -10.45 7.55 -37.96
N ILE A 437 -9.22 7.25 -37.51
CA ILE A 437 -8.96 6.47 -36.30
C ILE A 437 -9.51 7.21 -35.07
N VAL A 438 -9.23 8.51 -34.95
CA VAL A 438 -9.70 9.31 -33.83
C VAL A 438 -11.23 9.46 -33.84
N ALA A 439 -11.80 9.72 -35.02
CA ALA A 439 -13.25 9.81 -35.17
C ALA A 439 -13.97 8.50 -34.84
N ASP A 440 -13.39 7.36 -35.20
CA ASP A 440 -13.92 6.05 -34.84
C ASP A 440 -13.89 5.82 -33.32
N VAL A 441 -12.77 6.17 -32.66
CA VAL A 441 -12.67 6.10 -31.21
C VAL A 441 -13.77 6.91 -30.54
N PHE A 442 -13.95 8.18 -30.91
CA PHE A 442 -14.98 9.02 -30.31
C PHE A 442 -16.40 8.53 -30.58
N LYS A 443 -16.68 7.98 -31.77
CA LYS A 443 -17.97 7.34 -32.07
C LYS A 443 -18.23 6.13 -31.20
N ARG A 444 -17.25 5.24 -31.04
CA ARG A 444 -17.38 4.05 -30.17
C ARG A 444 -17.62 4.41 -28.71
N LEU A 445 -16.98 5.50 -28.23
CA LEU A 445 -17.19 6.04 -26.87
C LEU A 445 -18.51 6.80 -26.72
N GLY A 446 -19.26 7.03 -27.79
CA GLY A 446 -20.51 7.78 -27.78
C GLY A 446 -20.32 9.30 -27.62
N PHE A 447 -19.16 9.83 -27.96
CA PHE A 447 -18.88 11.26 -27.85
C PHE A 447 -19.44 12.01 -29.07
N GLU A 448 -20.13 13.13 -28.80
CA GLU A 448 -20.49 14.09 -29.84
C GLU A 448 -19.29 14.97 -30.16
N PHE A 449 -18.93 15.04 -31.43
CA PHE A 449 -17.78 15.85 -31.87
C PHE A 449 -18.00 16.50 -33.23
N LYS A 450 -17.27 17.60 -33.45
CA LYS A 450 -17.08 18.26 -34.73
C LYS A 450 -15.60 18.31 -35.05
N GLN A 451 -15.24 18.14 -36.30
CA GLN A 451 -13.86 18.32 -36.78
C GLN A 451 -13.75 19.62 -37.56
N ASP A 452 -12.77 20.46 -37.24
CA ASP A 452 -12.47 21.68 -38.00
C ASP A 452 -11.39 21.43 -39.09
N ALA A 453 -11.18 22.43 -39.94
CA ALA A 453 -10.27 22.34 -41.10
C ALA A 453 -8.79 22.20 -40.72
N ASN A 454 -8.43 22.31 -39.45
CA ASN A 454 -7.05 22.25 -38.93
C ASN A 454 -6.76 20.97 -38.15
N ASP A 455 -7.45 19.85 -38.47
CA ASP A 455 -7.31 18.57 -37.74
C ASP A 455 -7.50 18.72 -36.21
N VAL A 456 -8.46 19.56 -35.82
CA VAL A 456 -8.85 19.75 -34.43
C VAL A 456 -10.24 19.16 -34.20
N PHE A 457 -10.35 18.27 -33.24
CA PHE A 457 -11.61 17.72 -32.78
C PHE A 457 -12.16 18.60 -31.65
N VAL A 458 -13.41 19.00 -31.74
CA VAL A 458 -14.15 19.70 -30.70
C VAL A 458 -15.19 18.73 -30.17
N VAL A 459 -14.93 18.17 -28.98
CA VAL A 459 -15.72 17.08 -28.38
C VAL A 459 -16.58 17.64 -27.27
N THR A 460 -17.88 17.36 -27.26
CA THR A 460 -18.79 17.63 -26.14
C THR A 460 -18.90 16.36 -25.31
N PRO A 461 -18.31 16.28 -24.10
CA PRO A 461 -18.38 15.08 -23.27
C PRO A 461 -19.83 14.80 -22.85
N PRO A 462 -20.28 13.52 -22.86
CA PRO A 462 -21.59 13.17 -22.32
C PRO A 462 -21.66 13.41 -20.80
N SER A 463 -22.87 13.51 -20.25
CA SER A 463 -23.09 13.87 -18.84
C SER A 463 -22.45 12.90 -17.83
N TYR A 464 -22.29 11.64 -18.21
CA TYR A 464 -21.64 10.61 -17.38
C TYR A 464 -20.11 10.62 -17.45
N ARG A 465 -19.47 11.40 -18.33
CA ARG A 465 -18.01 11.56 -18.44
C ARG A 465 -17.61 12.91 -17.85
N PHE A 466 -17.63 12.97 -16.52
CA PHE A 466 -17.29 14.18 -15.75
C PHE A 466 -15.80 14.38 -15.59
N ASP A 467 -14.98 13.43 -15.99
CA ASP A 467 -13.52 13.43 -16.00
C ASP A 467 -12.92 14.22 -17.17
N ILE A 468 -13.65 14.35 -18.30
CA ILE A 468 -13.12 14.97 -19.51
C ILE A 468 -13.29 16.48 -19.44
N GLU A 469 -12.18 17.20 -19.23
CA GLU A 469 -12.13 18.65 -19.08
C GLU A 469 -11.07 19.32 -19.95
N ILE A 470 -9.97 18.62 -20.26
CA ILE A 470 -8.82 19.16 -20.98
C ILE A 470 -8.43 18.27 -22.19
N GLU A 471 -7.53 18.78 -23.03
CA GLU A 471 -7.04 18.12 -24.23
C GLU A 471 -6.43 16.73 -23.93
N GLU A 472 -5.70 16.64 -22.83
CA GLU A 472 -5.01 15.45 -22.39
C GLU A 472 -5.98 14.30 -22.06
N ASP A 473 -7.15 14.59 -21.52
CA ASP A 473 -8.17 13.57 -21.22
C ASP A 473 -8.68 12.90 -22.51
N LEU A 474 -8.86 13.69 -23.58
CA LEU A 474 -9.23 13.14 -24.90
C LEU A 474 -8.09 12.34 -25.53
N ILE A 475 -6.84 12.74 -25.33
CA ILE A 475 -5.65 12.00 -25.78
C ILE A 475 -5.57 10.65 -25.05
N GLU A 476 -5.85 10.60 -23.76
CA GLU A 476 -5.95 9.36 -22.98
C GLU A 476 -6.99 8.42 -23.60
N GLU A 477 -8.19 8.94 -23.89
CA GLU A 477 -9.25 8.13 -24.50
C GLU A 477 -8.82 7.54 -25.86
N VAL A 478 -8.11 8.31 -26.68
CA VAL A 478 -7.57 7.81 -27.94
C VAL A 478 -6.52 6.73 -27.69
N ALA A 479 -5.58 6.93 -26.78
CA ALA A 479 -4.50 5.98 -26.50
C ALA A 479 -5.04 4.64 -25.98
N ARG A 480 -5.96 4.65 -25.00
CA ARG A 480 -6.52 3.44 -24.41
C ARG A 480 -7.43 2.67 -25.37
N MET A 481 -8.19 3.34 -26.24
CA MET A 481 -9.02 2.69 -27.24
C MET A 481 -8.23 2.20 -28.46
N TYR A 482 -7.10 2.85 -28.78
CA TYR A 482 -6.14 2.33 -29.75
C TYR A 482 -5.50 1.02 -29.26
N GLY A 483 -5.38 0.88 -27.95
CA GLY A 483 -4.80 -0.25 -27.21
C GLY A 483 -3.34 -0.03 -26.87
N PHE A 484 -3.02 -0.06 -25.60
CA PHE A 484 -1.64 0.14 -25.11
C PHE A 484 -0.65 -0.86 -25.69
N GLU A 485 -1.11 -2.10 -25.97
CA GLU A 485 -0.29 -3.14 -26.62
C GLU A 485 0.15 -2.78 -28.03
N ASN A 486 -0.59 -1.91 -28.72
CA ASN A 486 -0.29 -1.49 -30.08
C ASN A 486 0.64 -0.27 -30.14
N ILE A 487 0.98 0.31 -28.97
CA ILE A 487 1.91 1.44 -28.87
C ILE A 487 3.32 0.87 -28.69
N PRO A 488 4.25 1.11 -29.65
CA PRO A 488 5.58 0.54 -29.58
C PRO A 488 6.42 1.16 -28.46
N ASP A 489 7.14 0.32 -27.73
CA ASP A 489 8.17 0.75 -26.77
C ASP A 489 9.36 1.34 -27.53
N GLN A 490 9.56 2.63 -27.42
CA GLN A 490 10.70 3.32 -28.01
C GLN A 490 11.56 3.96 -26.91
N PRO A 491 12.87 3.70 -26.89
CA PRO A 491 13.77 4.43 -26.00
C PRO A 491 13.70 5.94 -26.27
N PRO A 492 13.67 6.79 -25.24
CA PRO A 492 13.69 8.22 -25.45
C PRO A 492 15.00 8.65 -26.13
N VAL A 493 14.88 9.48 -27.17
CA VAL A 493 16.05 10.10 -27.81
C VAL A 493 16.21 11.50 -27.26
N ALA A 494 17.37 11.76 -26.65
CA ALA A 494 17.70 13.06 -26.11
C ALA A 494 19.13 13.47 -26.46
N SER A 495 19.34 14.76 -26.65
CA SER A 495 20.70 15.31 -26.71
C SER A 495 21.31 15.23 -25.32
N LEU A 496 22.40 14.48 -25.20
CA LEU A 496 23.17 14.43 -23.95
C LEU A 496 24.29 15.48 -24.00
N LYS A 497 24.26 16.37 -23.01
CA LYS A 497 25.41 17.26 -22.76
C LYS A 497 26.22 16.64 -21.64
N MET A 498 27.46 16.26 -21.96
CA MET A 498 28.37 15.76 -20.94
C MET A 498 28.64 16.85 -19.90
N SER A 499 28.31 16.57 -18.65
CA SER A 499 28.66 17.42 -17.53
C SER A 499 29.96 16.91 -16.92
N ALA A 500 30.90 17.81 -16.70
CA ALA A 500 32.13 17.46 -15.99
C ALA A 500 31.79 17.03 -14.54
N LYS A 501 32.26 15.85 -14.15
CA LYS A 501 32.16 15.45 -12.75
C LYS A 501 33.10 16.28 -11.89
N ALA A 502 32.66 16.74 -10.75
CA ALA A 502 33.51 17.42 -9.79
C ALA A 502 34.56 16.43 -9.25
N GLU A 503 35.83 16.68 -9.52
CA GLU A 503 36.95 15.83 -9.04
C GLU A 503 37.09 15.88 -7.52
N ALA A 504 36.73 17.03 -6.92
CA ALA A 504 36.75 17.26 -5.49
C ALA A 504 35.70 16.51 -4.69
N LYS A 505 34.78 15.82 -5.34
CA LYS A 505 33.63 15.16 -4.65
C LYS A 505 33.42 13.73 -5.13
N ARG A 506 33.50 12.76 -4.21
CA ARG A 506 33.22 11.36 -4.56
C ARG A 506 31.72 11.04 -4.54
N GLY A 507 31.32 10.14 -5.43
CA GLY A 507 29.94 9.64 -5.46
C GLY A 507 29.63 8.68 -4.30
N VAL A 508 28.38 8.68 -3.85
CA VAL A 508 27.91 7.73 -2.79
C VAL A 508 28.09 6.28 -3.24
N HIS A 509 27.88 5.99 -4.52
CA HIS A 509 28.04 4.64 -5.08
C HIS A 509 29.47 4.10 -4.86
N LEU A 510 30.50 4.93 -5.02
CA LEU A 510 31.88 4.53 -4.77
C LEU A 510 32.12 4.16 -3.30
N LEU A 511 31.53 4.91 -2.37
CA LEU A 511 31.62 4.58 -0.94
C LEU A 511 30.94 3.24 -0.63
N ARG A 512 29.76 3.00 -1.18
CA ARG A 512 29.03 1.72 -1.04
C ARG A 512 29.87 0.56 -1.58
N GLN A 513 30.46 0.70 -2.76
CA GLN A 513 31.37 -0.30 -3.34
C GLN A 513 32.59 -0.56 -2.44
N ARG A 514 33.18 0.47 -1.89
CA ARG A 514 34.35 0.33 -0.98
C ARG A 514 33.99 -0.42 0.30
N PHE A 515 32.80 -0.17 0.90
CA PHE A 515 32.33 -0.98 2.04
C PHE A 515 32.09 -2.43 1.64
N ALA A 516 31.48 -2.67 0.49
CA ALA A 516 31.26 -4.02 -0.02
C ALA A 516 32.59 -4.78 -0.22
N LEU A 517 33.64 -4.10 -0.73
CA LEU A 517 34.98 -4.68 -0.88
C LEU A 517 35.65 -5.01 0.46
N GLN A 518 35.29 -4.32 1.58
CA GLN A 518 35.71 -4.69 2.93
C GLN A 518 34.86 -5.80 3.55
N GLY A 519 33.92 -6.40 2.75
CA GLY A 519 33.06 -7.51 3.17
C GLY A 519 31.82 -7.09 3.96
N TYR A 520 31.43 -5.82 3.92
CA TYR A 520 30.16 -5.35 4.48
C TYR A 520 29.03 -5.54 3.47
N GLN A 521 27.86 -5.95 3.95
CA GLN A 521 26.64 -6.02 3.17
C GLN A 521 25.76 -4.82 3.47
N GLU A 522 25.15 -4.26 2.44
CA GLU A 522 24.24 -3.12 2.61
C GLU A 522 22.91 -3.59 3.15
N ALA A 523 22.44 -2.90 4.19
CA ALA A 523 21.09 -3.04 4.73
C ALA A 523 20.25 -1.82 4.39
N VAL A 524 18.95 -2.01 4.27
CA VAL A 524 17.95 -0.95 4.12
C VAL A 524 16.90 -1.13 5.20
N ASN A 525 16.80 -0.16 6.10
CA ASN A 525 15.86 -0.17 7.21
C ASN A 525 14.86 0.97 7.10
N PHE A 526 13.74 0.85 7.83
CA PHE A 526 12.77 1.93 7.94
C PHE A 526 13.38 3.18 8.59
N GLY A 527 12.92 4.35 8.16
CA GLY A 527 13.24 5.63 8.83
C GLY A 527 12.54 5.80 10.18
N PHE A 528 11.80 4.81 10.62
CA PHE A 528 11.01 4.76 11.85
C PHE A 528 11.59 3.73 12.81
N THR A 529 11.44 4.01 14.11
CA THR A 529 11.92 3.13 15.19
C THR A 529 11.02 3.25 16.40
N ASP A 530 11.25 2.44 17.43
CA ASP A 530 10.56 2.56 18.71
C ASP A 530 11.19 3.65 19.60
N GLN A 531 10.37 4.24 20.45
CA GLN A 531 10.77 5.33 21.31
C GLN A 531 11.87 4.92 22.31
N GLU A 532 11.77 3.74 22.90
CA GLU A 532 12.70 3.28 23.94
C GLU A 532 14.09 3.02 23.35
N SER A 533 14.13 2.37 22.19
CA SER A 533 15.38 2.14 21.45
C SER A 533 16.09 3.44 21.10
N GLU A 534 15.34 4.43 20.63
CA GLU A 534 15.88 5.73 20.24
C GLU A 534 16.43 6.51 21.45
N GLN A 535 15.74 6.49 22.57
CA GLN A 535 16.22 7.12 23.80
C GLN A 535 17.50 6.46 24.33
N ARG A 536 17.60 5.14 24.27
CA ARG A 536 18.76 4.38 24.74
C ARG A 536 19.98 4.56 23.82
N LEU A 537 19.78 4.53 22.49
CA LEU A 537 20.86 4.60 21.51
C LEU A 537 21.37 6.03 21.29
N ALA A 538 20.50 6.99 21.23
CA ALA A 538 20.86 8.37 20.91
C ALA A 538 20.88 9.30 22.12
N GLY A 539 20.34 8.87 23.26
CA GLY A 539 20.18 9.73 24.42
C GLY A 539 19.21 10.89 24.22
N VAL A 540 18.30 10.77 23.22
CA VAL A 540 17.34 11.83 22.88
C VAL A 540 16.27 11.90 23.97
N ALA A 541 16.03 13.11 24.49
CA ALA A 541 14.97 13.32 25.46
C ALA A 541 13.60 13.13 24.80
N GLU A 542 12.60 12.68 25.54
CA GLU A 542 11.25 12.41 25.00
C GLU A 542 10.63 13.61 24.25
N LYS A 543 10.84 14.82 24.74
CA LYS A 543 10.35 16.07 24.13
C LYS A 543 10.96 16.36 22.74
N ASP A 544 12.15 15.82 22.46
CA ASP A 544 12.89 16.03 21.22
C ASP A 544 12.65 14.92 20.19
N LEU A 545 11.95 13.85 20.60
CA LEU A 545 11.52 12.80 19.67
C LEU A 545 10.54 13.33 18.64
N ILE A 546 10.71 12.87 17.41
CA ILE A 546 9.79 13.19 16.31
C ILE A 546 8.79 12.05 16.20
N LYS A 547 7.60 12.23 16.80
CA LYS A 547 6.53 11.23 16.81
C LYS A 547 5.80 11.18 15.47
N VAL A 548 5.47 9.98 15.01
CA VAL A 548 4.64 9.73 13.83
C VAL A 548 3.17 9.77 14.27
N LEU A 549 2.33 10.50 13.51
CA LEU A 549 0.91 10.67 13.86
C LEU A 549 0.11 9.37 13.77
N ASN A 550 0.40 8.54 12.76
CA ASN A 550 -0.30 7.29 12.46
C ASN A 550 0.73 6.20 12.09
N PRO A 551 1.48 5.66 13.08
CA PRO A 551 2.50 4.66 12.82
C PRO A 551 1.87 3.36 12.28
N ILE A 552 2.59 2.70 11.37
CA ILE A 552 2.18 1.41 10.78
C ILE A 552 2.05 0.34 11.88
N ALA A 553 2.93 0.40 12.89
CA ALA A 553 2.90 -0.44 14.08
C ALA A 553 3.54 0.30 15.26
N SER A 554 3.27 -0.11 16.49
CA SER A 554 3.74 0.58 17.71
C SER A 554 5.27 0.72 17.77
N GLN A 555 6.01 -0.27 17.26
CA GLN A 555 7.47 -0.24 17.19
C GLN A 555 8.03 0.75 16.14
N TYR A 556 7.20 1.45 15.39
CA TYR A 556 7.59 2.46 14.40
C TYR A 556 7.01 3.84 14.73
N GLY A 557 6.91 4.14 16.03
CA GLY A 557 6.22 5.33 16.54
C GLY A 557 7.02 6.63 16.44
N VAL A 558 8.34 6.61 16.21
CA VAL A 558 9.21 7.79 16.13
C VAL A 558 10.16 7.72 14.95
N MET A 559 10.62 8.88 14.48
CA MET A 559 11.66 8.96 13.46
C MET A 559 13.03 8.65 14.08
N ARG A 560 13.88 7.91 13.36
CA ARG A 560 15.25 7.56 13.82
C ARG A 560 16.18 8.77 13.82
N SER A 561 17.04 8.91 14.82
CA SER A 561 18.09 9.93 14.88
C SER A 561 19.50 9.36 14.59
N ASN A 562 19.60 8.04 14.42
CA ASN A 562 20.80 7.29 14.06
C ASN A 562 20.44 6.06 13.21
N LEU A 563 21.46 5.40 12.62
CA LEU A 563 21.25 4.18 11.83
C LEU A 563 21.42 2.89 12.65
N TRP A 564 21.93 3.00 13.87
CA TRP A 564 22.33 1.83 14.67
C TRP A 564 21.14 0.98 15.13
N GLY A 565 19.98 1.59 15.40
CA GLY A 565 18.79 0.84 15.83
C GLY A 565 18.37 -0.23 14.82
N GLY A 566 18.29 0.14 13.55
CA GLY A 566 17.98 -0.79 12.46
C GLY A 566 19.06 -1.85 12.26
N LEU A 567 20.33 -1.42 12.28
CA LEU A 567 21.48 -2.32 12.10
C LEU A 567 21.60 -3.36 13.24
N LEU A 568 21.35 -2.97 14.50
CA LEU A 568 21.33 -3.89 15.65
C LEU A 568 20.17 -4.89 15.56
N GLY A 569 18.99 -4.43 15.10
CA GLY A 569 17.88 -5.32 14.79
C GLY A 569 18.23 -6.35 13.72
N ASN A 570 18.89 -5.92 12.66
CA ASN A 570 19.38 -6.81 11.60
C ASN A 570 20.44 -7.79 12.12
N LEU A 571 21.35 -7.33 12.99
CA LEU A 571 22.31 -8.22 13.65
C LEU A 571 21.59 -9.32 14.44
N LYS A 572 20.67 -8.97 15.33
CA LYS A 572 19.90 -9.94 16.12
C LYS A 572 19.17 -10.94 15.25
N ALA A 573 18.53 -10.46 14.16
CA ALA A 573 17.83 -11.33 13.21
C ALA A 573 18.76 -12.33 12.51
N ASN A 574 19.98 -11.91 12.16
CA ASN A 574 20.98 -12.78 11.53
C ASN A 574 21.53 -13.81 12.52
N LEU A 575 21.80 -13.41 13.77
CA LEU A 575 22.25 -14.31 14.81
C LEU A 575 21.20 -15.40 15.11
N ASN A 576 19.91 -15.02 15.15
CA ASN A 576 18.81 -15.98 15.34
C ASN A 576 18.69 -16.97 14.17
N ARG A 577 19.25 -16.67 13.00
CA ARG A 577 19.34 -17.56 11.84
C ARG A 577 20.66 -18.33 11.77
N GLY A 578 21.48 -18.26 12.82
CA GLY A 578 22.73 -19.02 12.93
C GLY A 578 23.96 -18.35 12.32
N ALA A 579 23.89 -17.08 11.95
CA ALA A 579 25.06 -16.34 11.48
C ALA A 579 26.03 -16.12 12.66
N SER A 580 27.32 -16.48 12.48
CA SER A 580 28.39 -16.28 13.50
C SER A 580 29.23 -15.03 13.25
N ARG A 581 29.22 -14.51 12.02
CA ARG A 581 29.97 -13.32 11.58
C ARG A 581 29.06 -12.43 10.76
N VAL A 582 28.94 -11.17 11.16
CA VAL A 582 28.06 -10.18 10.51
C VAL A 582 28.81 -8.86 10.33
N ARG A 583 28.80 -8.34 9.10
CA ARG A 583 29.27 -7.01 8.75
C ARG A 583 28.20 -6.34 7.89
N LEU A 584 27.61 -5.27 8.42
CA LEU A 584 26.53 -4.54 7.79
C LEU A 584 26.86 -3.07 7.71
N PHE A 585 26.37 -2.41 6.66
CA PHE A 585 26.33 -0.96 6.59
C PHE A 585 25.01 -0.48 6.00
N GLU A 586 24.65 0.75 6.25
CA GLU A 586 23.47 1.40 5.70
C GLU A 586 23.81 2.84 5.34
N THR A 587 23.24 3.32 4.23
CA THR A 587 23.21 4.75 3.91
C THR A 587 21.76 5.24 4.05
N GLY A 588 21.54 6.28 4.86
CA GLY A 588 20.18 6.74 5.11
C GLY A 588 20.11 8.13 5.73
N ARG A 589 18.91 8.68 5.72
CA ARG A 589 18.61 9.90 6.45
C ARG A 589 18.32 9.59 7.91
N VAL A 590 18.77 10.48 8.77
CA VAL A 590 18.37 10.55 10.18
C VAL A 590 17.67 11.88 10.43
N PHE A 591 16.91 11.97 11.52
CA PHE A 591 16.00 13.08 11.73
C PHE A 591 16.23 13.69 13.11
N LYS A 592 16.36 15.01 13.17
CA LYS A 592 16.59 15.76 14.42
C LYS A 592 15.75 17.02 14.42
N ARG A 593 15.23 17.41 15.58
CA ARG A 593 14.61 18.73 15.74
C ARG A 593 15.70 19.81 15.65
N ASP A 594 15.45 20.80 14.80
CA ASP A 594 16.34 21.94 14.63
C ASP A 594 15.52 23.16 14.20
N THR A 595 15.23 24.03 15.16
CA THR A 595 14.40 25.22 14.95
C THR A 595 15.06 26.27 14.05
N SER A 596 16.35 26.12 13.73
CA SER A 596 17.06 27.03 12.80
C SER A 596 16.76 26.73 11.34
N ILE A 597 16.18 25.53 11.04
CA ILE A 597 15.82 25.15 9.67
C ILE A 597 14.51 25.82 9.28
N ALA A 598 14.60 26.69 8.29
CA ALA A 598 13.43 27.32 7.65
C ALA A 598 12.81 26.42 6.58
N GLU A 599 11.57 26.71 6.21
CA GLU A 599 10.90 26.05 5.08
C GLU A 599 11.50 26.50 3.75
N GLU A 600 12.12 25.55 3.06
CA GLU A 600 12.70 25.73 1.73
C GLU A 600 12.43 24.50 0.87
N ALA A 601 12.63 24.62 -0.44
CA ALA A 601 12.47 23.48 -1.35
C ALA A 601 13.36 22.30 -0.92
N GLY A 602 12.73 21.17 -0.56
CA GLY A 602 13.40 19.96 -0.09
C GLY A 602 13.79 19.95 1.39
N LYS A 603 13.43 20.97 2.18
CA LYS A 603 13.60 21.04 3.63
C LYS A 603 12.24 21.17 4.33
N VAL A 604 12.14 20.63 5.51
CA VAL A 604 10.96 20.75 6.37
C VAL A 604 11.33 21.68 7.53
N ALA A 605 10.56 22.72 7.75
CA ALA A 605 10.79 23.68 8.83
C ALA A 605 10.89 22.99 10.20
N GLY A 606 11.90 23.34 10.99
CA GLY A 606 12.13 22.79 12.31
C GLY A 606 12.78 21.41 12.36
N PHE A 607 13.21 20.84 11.21
CA PHE A 607 13.77 19.50 11.16
C PHE A 607 15.04 19.42 10.29
N ALA A 608 16.14 18.97 10.87
CA ALA A 608 17.35 18.57 10.15
C ALA A 608 17.24 17.11 9.69
N GLN A 609 17.61 16.85 8.43
CA GLN A 609 17.54 15.53 7.82
C GLN A 609 18.91 15.15 7.18
N PRO A 610 20.01 15.10 7.93
CA PRO A 610 21.31 14.79 7.37
C PRO A 610 21.36 13.35 6.86
N GLN A 611 22.12 13.14 5.78
CA GLN A 611 22.44 11.79 5.31
C GLN A 611 23.63 11.24 6.10
N ARG A 612 23.52 10.01 6.53
CA ARG A 612 24.54 9.28 7.28
C ARG A 612 24.92 7.99 6.54
N ILE A 613 26.12 7.52 6.82
CA ILE A 613 26.54 6.16 6.54
C ILE A 613 26.97 5.54 7.86
N GLY A 614 26.32 4.46 8.24
CA GLY A 614 26.62 3.75 9.48
C GLY A 614 26.85 2.27 9.23
N GLY A 615 27.50 1.60 10.16
CA GLY A 615 27.70 0.17 10.05
C GLY A 615 28.07 -0.48 11.35
N LEU A 616 28.15 -1.80 11.29
CA LEU A 616 28.58 -2.66 12.41
C LEU A 616 29.41 -3.85 11.91
N ALA A 617 30.32 -4.30 12.77
CA ALA A 617 31.05 -5.55 12.60
C ALA A 617 30.91 -6.40 13.87
N TYR A 618 30.56 -7.67 13.69
CA TYR A 618 30.33 -8.65 14.77
C TYR A 618 30.97 -9.99 14.44
N GLY A 619 31.36 -10.75 15.46
CA GLY A 619 31.91 -12.11 15.36
C GLY A 619 33.41 -12.12 15.08
N ALA A 620 33.86 -13.11 14.34
CA ALA A 620 35.28 -13.27 14.02
C ALA A 620 35.80 -12.16 13.09
N PHE A 621 37.06 -11.80 13.26
CA PHE A 621 37.75 -10.82 12.40
C PHE A 621 37.74 -11.25 10.92
N VAL A 622 38.16 -12.48 10.66
CA VAL A 622 38.13 -13.12 9.34
C VAL A 622 37.24 -14.37 9.41
N PRO A 623 36.72 -14.88 8.28
CA PRO A 623 36.11 -16.21 8.25
C PRO A 623 37.11 -17.26 8.77
N GLU A 624 36.57 -18.31 9.43
CA GLU A 624 37.37 -19.39 9.95
C GLU A 624 38.25 -20.02 8.87
N GLN A 625 39.56 -20.06 9.13
CA GLN A 625 40.58 -20.55 8.19
C GLN A 625 41.85 -20.97 8.92
N TRP A 626 42.64 -21.81 8.29
CA TRP A 626 43.88 -22.36 8.89
C TRP A 626 45.04 -21.36 9.00
N GLY A 627 45.09 -20.35 8.14
CA GLY A 627 46.22 -19.39 8.05
C GLY A 627 46.11 -18.19 8.98
N SER A 628 45.07 -18.06 9.77
CA SER A 628 44.87 -16.94 10.69
C SER A 628 44.23 -17.42 11.99
N ALA A 629 44.71 -16.87 13.12
CA ALA A 629 44.11 -17.13 14.42
C ALA A 629 42.66 -16.65 14.46
N ASN A 630 41.77 -17.49 14.99
CA ASN A 630 40.41 -17.10 15.23
C ASN A 630 40.34 -16.14 16.44
N ARG A 631 40.09 -14.87 16.18
CA ARG A 631 39.85 -13.82 17.17
C ARG A 631 38.62 -13.01 16.85
N ALA A 632 38.03 -12.42 17.86
CA ALA A 632 36.94 -11.48 17.67
C ALA A 632 37.40 -10.20 16.95
N VAL A 633 36.49 -9.61 16.16
CA VAL A 633 36.70 -8.27 15.60
C VAL A 633 36.78 -7.23 16.71
N ASP A 634 37.70 -6.27 16.56
CA ASP A 634 37.92 -5.21 17.53
C ASP A 634 37.81 -3.79 16.92
N PHE A 635 38.02 -2.78 17.76
CA PHE A 635 37.99 -1.38 17.37
C PHE A 635 38.97 -1.05 16.23
N PHE A 636 40.18 -1.59 16.28
CA PHE A 636 41.23 -1.28 15.31
C PHE A 636 41.00 -1.92 13.97
N ASP A 637 40.32 -3.08 13.92
CA ASP A 637 39.92 -3.72 12.68
C ASP A 637 38.96 -2.84 11.90
N VAL A 638 37.90 -2.36 12.58
CA VAL A 638 36.90 -1.48 11.95
C VAL A 638 37.46 -0.10 11.61
N LYS A 639 38.36 0.42 12.46
CA LYS A 639 39.14 1.64 12.16
C LYS A 639 39.93 1.47 10.86
N GLY A 640 40.64 0.34 10.70
CA GLY A 640 41.38 0.03 9.48
C GLY A 640 40.49 -0.14 8.24
N ASP A 641 39.28 -0.72 8.41
CA ASP A 641 38.29 -0.77 7.34
C ASP A 641 37.87 0.65 6.92
N LEU A 642 37.62 1.54 7.90
CA LEU A 642 37.26 2.94 7.61
C LEU A 642 38.41 3.70 6.94
N GLU A 643 39.66 3.49 7.34
CA GLU A 643 40.83 4.09 6.69
C GLU A 643 40.88 3.72 5.21
N ARG A 644 40.67 2.44 4.87
CA ARG A 644 40.64 1.98 3.46
C ARG A 644 39.46 2.54 2.69
N VAL A 645 38.29 2.62 3.30
CA VAL A 645 37.10 3.16 2.66
C VAL A 645 37.21 4.65 2.42
N LEU A 646 37.72 5.38 3.39
CA LEU A 646 37.83 6.85 3.35
C LEU A 646 39.02 7.37 2.56
N ASP A 647 40.04 6.53 2.25
CA ASP A 647 41.15 6.93 1.42
C ASP A 647 40.73 7.76 0.18
N PRO A 648 41.35 8.90 -0.15
CA PRO A 648 42.57 9.49 0.44
C PRO A 648 42.33 10.41 1.67
N LEU A 649 41.13 10.45 2.25
CA LEU A 649 40.89 11.24 3.46
C LEU A 649 41.57 10.60 4.67
N HIS A 650 42.39 11.38 5.36
CA HIS A 650 42.99 10.97 6.62
C HIS A 650 42.16 11.49 7.78
N PHE A 651 41.86 10.62 8.72
CA PHE A 651 41.17 10.98 9.94
C PHE A 651 41.98 10.56 11.18
N VAL A 652 41.72 11.24 12.26
CA VAL A 652 42.22 10.86 13.61
C VAL A 652 41.03 10.52 14.50
N THR A 653 41.31 9.68 15.50
CA THR A 653 40.30 9.31 16.49
C THR A 653 40.59 10.02 17.79
N GLN A 654 39.58 10.63 18.41
CA GLN A 654 39.68 11.28 19.71
C GLN A 654 38.72 10.59 20.68
N THR A 655 39.20 10.12 21.81
CA THR A 655 38.37 9.49 22.85
C THR A 655 37.17 10.38 23.18
N ALA A 656 36.00 9.83 23.16
CA ALA A 656 34.75 10.54 23.42
C ALA A 656 33.69 9.58 23.98
N VAL A 657 32.69 10.12 24.67
CA VAL A 657 31.63 9.35 25.29
C VAL A 657 30.35 9.52 24.46
N HIS A 658 29.72 8.40 24.14
CA HIS A 658 28.42 8.36 23.46
C HIS A 658 27.49 7.37 24.16
N PRO A 659 26.18 7.67 24.36
CA PRO A 659 25.23 6.78 25.07
C PRO A 659 25.20 5.34 24.58
N ALA A 660 25.30 5.14 23.26
CA ALA A 660 25.29 3.81 22.67
C ALA A 660 26.62 3.07 22.73
N LEU A 661 27.71 3.74 23.07
CA LEU A 661 29.06 3.17 22.95
C LEU A 661 29.73 2.95 24.31
N HIS A 662 30.64 2.01 24.35
CA HIS A 662 31.41 1.69 25.55
C HIS A 662 32.25 2.89 26.03
N PRO A 663 32.16 3.30 27.33
CA PRO A 663 32.76 4.54 27.81
C PRO A 663 34.28 4.64 27.60
N GLY A 664 34.99 3.51 27.61
CA GLY A 664 36.46 3.47 27.44
C GLY A 664 36.95 2.96 26.09
N ARG A 665 36.01 2.60 25.15
CA ARG A 665 36.33 2.05 23.81
C ARG A 665 35.51 2.72 22.75
N SER A 666 35.44 4.05 22.79
CA SER A 666 34.72 4.87 21.84
C SER A 666 35.46 6.14 21.51
N ALA A 667 35.27 6.63 20.30
CA ALA A 667 35.93 7.81 19.80
C ALA A 667 35.11 8.58 18.78
N ASN A 668 35.32 9.89 18.73
CA ASN A 668 34.96 10.70 17.56
C ASN A 668 35.92 10.44 16.40
N ILE A 669 35.42 10.54 15.19
CA ILE A 669 36.20 10.53 13.96
C ILE A 669 36.33 11.97 13.48
N LEU A 670 37.58 12.46 13.43
CA LEU A 670 37.87 13.84 13.07
C LEU A 670 38.62 13.88 11.73
N LEU A 671 38.09 14.56 10.74
CA LEU A 671 38.78 14.83 9.48
C LEU A 671 39.57 16.13 9.56
N GLN A 672 40.78 16.10 9.03
CA GLN A 672 41.59 17.31 8.80
C GLN A 672 41.03 18.07 7.60
N ILE A 673 40.53 19.26 7.82
CA ILE A 673 40.06 20.17 6.77
C ILE A 673 40.85 21.49 6.83
N PRO A 674 40.83 22.33 5.79
CA PRO A 674 41.59 23.61 5.79
C PRO A 674 41.27 24.55 6.96
N LYS A 675 40.07 24.42 7.52
CA LYS A 675 39.58 25.24 8.66
C LYS A 675 39.83 24.61 10.03
N GLY A 676 40.52 23.46 10.11
CA GLY A 676 40.81 22.72 11.35
C GLY A 676 40.31 21.28 11.33
N MET A 677 39.95 20.76 12.52
CA MET A 677 39.42 19.40 12.66
C MET A 677 37.89 19.42 12.64
N LEU A 678 37.31 18.63 11.74
CA LEU A 678 35.85 18.47 11.61
C LEU A 678 35.43 17.11 12.21
N ASN A 679 34.56 17.11 13.21
CA ASN A 679 33.94 15.87 13.68
C ASN A 679 32.92 15.40 12.67
N VAL A 680 33.17 14.22 12.08
CA VAL A 680 32.30 13.63 11.04
C VAL A 680 31.54 12.42 11.55
N GLY A 681 31.78 11.97 12.77
CA GLY A 681 31.06 10.82 13.30
C GLY A 681 31.73 10.10 14.46
N TRP A 682 31.35 8.85 14.63
CA TRP A 682 31.67 8.02 15.77
C TRP A 682 32.14 6.63 15.35
N ILE A 683 33.01 6.02 16.18
CA ILE A 683 33.37 4.61 16.15
C ILE A 683 33.49 4.11 17.59
N GLY A 684 33.06 2.90 17.86
CA GLY A 684 33.22 2.29 19.20
C GLY A 684 32.57 0.96 19.35
N GLU A 685 32.89 0.29 20.44
CA GLU A 685 32.20 -0.93 20.88
C GLU A 685 30.84 -0.59 21.45
N LEU A 686 29.80 -1.42 21.21
CA LEU A 686 28.48 -1.24 21.80
C LEU A 686 28.55 -1.19 23.33
N HIS A 687 27.77 -0.30 23.94
CA HIS A 687 27.69 -0.16 25.40
C HIS A 687 27.22 -1.48 26.05
N PRO A 688 27.87 -1.94 27.16
CA PRO A 688 27.57 -3.22 27.80
C PRO A 688 26.09 -3.39 28.20
N GLY A 689 25.46 -2.31 28.68
CA GLY A 689 24.00 -2.34 29.00
C GLY A 689 23.13 -2.55 27.78
N LEU A 690 23.51 -2.02 26.61
CA LEU A 690 22.81 -2.27 25.35
C LEU A 690 23.11 -3.67 24.82
N GLN A 691 24.34 -4.14 24.91
CA GLN A 691 24.69 -5.52 24.58
C GLN A 691 23.79 -6.51 25.34
N GLN A 692 23.58 -6.29 26.64
CA GLN A 692 22.69 -7.11 27.46
C GLN A 692 21.22 -6.99 27.02
N SER A 693 20.73 -5.77 26.75
CA SER A 693 19.33 -5.56 26.36
C SER A 693 18.99 -6.15 24.97
N TYR A 694 19.97 -6.18 24.07
CA TYR A 694 19.85 -6.85 22.76
C TYR A 694 20.15 -8.35 22.83
N GLU A 695 20.55 -8.88 24.00
CA GLU A 695 20.93 -10.30 24.25
C GLU A 695 22.07 -10.76 23.32
N LEU A 696 23.07 -9.89 23.09
CA LEU A 696 24.18 -10.19 22.20
C LEU A 696 25.31 -10.89 22.96
N PRO A 697 25.77 -12.09 22.52
CA PRO A 697 26.88 -12.81 23.15
C PRO A 697 28.19 -12.01 23.14
N GLN A 698 28.41 -11.18 22.12
CA GLN A 698 29.57 -10.32 21.93
C GLN A 698 29.09 -8.90 21.57
N ALA A 699 29.83 -7.87 22.04
CA ALA A 699 29.56 -6.51 21.60
C ALA A 699 30.02 -6.29 20.15
N PRO A 700 29.16 -5.78 19.24
CA PRO A 700 29.61 -5.34 17.91
C PRO A 700 30.40 -4.04 18.01
N ILE A 701 31.26 -3.81 17.03
CA ILE A 701 31.86 -2.50 16.79
C ILE A 701 30.98 -1.72 15.84
N LEU A 702 30.58 -0.53 16.24
CA LEU A 702 29.68 0.37 15.53
C LEU A 702 30.45 1.56 14.98
N PHE A 703 30.01 2.08 13.85
CA PHE A 703 30.39 3.40 13.35
C PHE A 703 29.21 4.12 12.69
N GLU A 704 29.25 5.45 12.69
CA GLU A 704 28.32 6.30 11.93
C GLU A 704 29.02 7.59 11.53
N LEU A 705 28.92 7.98 10.25
CA LEU A 705 29.62 9.10 9.66
C LEU A 705 28.66 10.05 8.93
N ASP A 706 28.99 11.32 8.88
CA ASP A 706 28.34 12.30 8.05
C ASP A 706 28.68 12.04 6.57
N LEU A 707 27.67 11.65 5.78
CA LEU A 707 27.90 11.24 4.41
C LEU A 707 28.42 12.39 3.52
N GLU A 708 27.86 13.59 3.69
CA GLU A 708 28.29 14.72 2.88
C GLU A 708 29.73 15.14 3.20
N ALA A 709 30.09 15.18 4.47
CA ALA A 709 31.44 15.55 4.88
C ALA A 709 32.52 14.60 4.33
N ILE A 710 32.25 13.29 4.31
CA ILE A 710 33.24 12.31 3.81
C ILE A 710 33.25 12.19 2.26
N ARG A 711 32.36 12.86 1.56
CA ARG A 711 32.36 12.94 0.09
C ARG A 711 33.28 14.02 -0.45
N GLU A 712 33.61 15.05 0.34
CA GLU A 712 34.46 16.14 -0.06
C GLU A 712 35.92 15.70 0.02
N LEU A 713 36.61 15.63 -1.13
CA LEU A 713 38.00 15.15 -1.22
C LEU A 713 39.06 16.27 -1.34
N GLY A 714 38.62 17.44 -1.80
CA GLY A 714 39.53 18.42 -2.35
C GLY A 714 40.12 18.03 -3.72
N LEU A 715 40.83 18.90 -4.32
CA LEU A 715 41.50 18.59 -5.59
C LEU A 715 42.83 17.85 -5.30
N PRO A 716 43.15 16.80 -6.05
CA PRO A 716 44.43 16.11 -5.90
C PRO A 716 45.58 17.05 -6.27
N VAL A 717 46.59 17.11 -5.42
CA VAL A 717 47.81 17.87 -5.67
C VAL A 717 48.89 16.89 -6.12
N PRO A 718 49.40 17.02 -7.33
CA PRO A 718 50.45 16.15 -7.82
C PRO A 718 51.75 16.40 -7.04
N GLU A 719 52.42 15.34 -6.61
CA GLU A 719 53.74 15.38 -6.03
C GLU A 719 54.78 14.89 -7.03
N GLU A 720 55.94 15.59 -7.09
CA GLU A 720 57.01 15.14 -7.95
C GLU A 720 57.58 13.80 -7.42
N LEU A 721 57.78 12.86 -8.31
CA LEU A 721 58.44 11.60 -8.00
C LEU A 721 59.93 11.82 -7.88
N SER A 722 60.48 11.53 -6.71
CA SER A 722 61.93 11.56 -6.50
C SER A 722 62.62 10.49 -7.32
N LYS A 723 63.77 10.84 -7.91
CA LYS A 723 64.71 9.94 -8.59
C LYS A 723 65.64 9.23 -7.61
N PHE A 724 65.63 9.60 -6.34
CA PHE A 724 66.55 9.09 -5.32
C PHE A 724 65.82 8.09 -4.42
N PRO A 725 66.53 7.09 -3.86
CA PRO A 725 65.96 6.08 -3.00
C PRO A 725 65.58 6.64 -1.63
N ALA A 726 64.45 6.21 -1.08
CA ALA A 726 64.07 6.46 0.28
C ALA A 726 64.90 5.57 1.25
N VAL A 727 65.15 6.10 2.45
CA VAL A 727 65.82 5.37 3.53
C VAL A 727 64.80 5.16 4.66
N GLN A 728 64.77 3.97 5.23
CA GLN A 728 63.92 3.68 6.40
C GLN A 728 64.78 3.52 7.66
N ARG A 729 64.31 4.05 8.76
CA ARG A 729 64.90 3.89 10.12
C ARG A 729 63.77 3.63 11.13
N ASP A 730 64.04 2.75 12.07
CA ASP A 730 63.06 2.43 13.12
C ASP A 730 63.49 3.20 14.42
N LEU A 731 62.46 3.78 15.06
CA LEU A 731 62.60 4.52 16.32
C LEU A 731 61.65 3.87 17.35
N ALA A 732 62.19 3.16 18.31
CA ALA A 732 61.46 2.59 19.41
C ALA A 732 61.62 3.45 20.69
N VAL A 733 60.45 3.90 21.20
CA VAL A 733 60.46 4.76 22.42
C VAL A 733 59.55 4.17 23.49
N VAL A 734 59.94 4.34 24.72
CA VAL A 734 59.20 3.95 25.91
C VAL A 734 58.47 5.16 26.49
N VAL A 735 57.19 5.01 26.73
CA VAL A 735 56.32 6.04 27.31
C VAL A 735 55.38 5.45 28.37
N LYS A 736 54.76 6.29 29.19
CA LYS A 736 53.68 5.86 30.09
C LYS A 736 52.49 5.33 29.30
N GLN A 737 51.77 4.37 29.86
CA GLN A 737 50.62 3.74 29.17
C GLN A 737 49.51 4.72 28.73
N ASN A 738 49.32 5.83 29.44
CA ASN A 738 48.35 6.87 29.13
C ASN A 738 48.76 7.77 27.96
N VAL A 739 49.99 7.71 27.48
CA VAL A 739 50.44 8.46 26.30
C VAL A 739 50.01 7.72 25.04
N SER A 740 49.21 8.38 24.18
CA SER A 740 48.74 7.80 22.94
C SER A 740 49.84 7.80 21.85
N ALA A 741 49.81 6.82 20.94
CA ALA A 741 50.64 6.83 19.75
C ALA A 741 50.43 8.09 18.89
N GLN A 742 49.21 8.59 18.84
CA GLN A 742 48.86 9.82 18.11
C GLN A 742 49.60 11.04 18.68
N SER A 743 49.67 11.15 20.02
CA SER A 743 50.41 12.25 20.63
C SER A 743 51.87 12.28 20.22
N LEU A 744 52.51 11.11 20.09
CA LEU A 744 53.88 11.00 19.60
C LEU A 744 54.00 11.37 18.12
N LEU A 745 53.11 10.86 17.29
CA LEU A 745 53.02 11.18 15.86
C LEU A 745 52.85 12.70 15.65
N ASP A 746 51.94 13.32 16.41
CA ASP A 746 51.65 14.75 16.31
C ASP A 746 52.91 15.57 16.68
N VAL A 747 53.65 15.17 17.71
CA VAL A 747 54.89 15.82 18.13
C VAL A 747 55.98 15.66 17.09
N MET A 748 56.17 14.45 16.54
CA MET A 748 57.15 14.17 15.50
C MET A 748 56.86 14.93 14.22
N THR A 749 55.60 14.94 13.78
CA THR A 749 55.14 15.65 12.58
C THR A 749 55.24 17.17 12.76
N ALA A 750 54.87 17.70 13.94
CA ALA A 750 54.98 19.12 14.25
C ALA A 750 56.41 19.61 14.32
N SER A 751 57.38 18.72 14.48
CA SER A 751 58.80 19.08 14.46
C SER A 751 59.31 19.52 13.07
N LYS A 752 58.50 19.26 12.02
CA LYS A 752 58.74 19.66 10.61
C LYS A 752 60.17 19.36 10.15
N GLN A 753 60.67 18.15 10.46
CA GLN A 753 62.02 17.75 10.05
C GLN A 753 62.08 17.62 8.53
N ASN A 754 63.17 18.14 7.96
CA ASN A 754 63.47 17.95 6.54
C ASN A 754 63.61 16.46 6.24
N PHE A 755 63.27 16.08 5.03
CA PHE A 755 63.40 14.73 4.48
C PHE A 755 62.44 13.67 5.08
N VAL A 756 61.67 13.92 6.11
CA VAL A 756 60.66 12.97 6.62
C VAL A 756 59.51 12.87 5.65
N ARG A 757 59.34 11.68 5.04
CA ARG A 757 58.24 11.36 4.09
C ARG A 757 57.01 10.78 4.82
N SER A 758 57.25 9.79 5.69
CA SER A 758 56.22 9.18 6.51
C SER A 758 56.77 8.72 7.86
N ILE A 759 55.91 8.66 8.87
CA ILE A 759 56.14 8.06 10.17
C ILE A 759 54.98 7.12 10.47
N GLU A 760 55.29 5.84 10.64
CA GLU A 760 54.25 4.80 10.79
C GLU A 760 54.54 3.98 12.05
N LEU A 761 53.51 3.83 12.92
CA LEU A 761 53.58 2.91 14.06
C LEU A 761 53.48 1.47 13.53
N PHE A 762 54.44 0.61 13.82
CA PHE A 762 54.40 -0.78 13.39
C PHE A 762 54.42 -1.80 14.54
N ASP A 763 54.78 -1.39 15.77
CA ASP A 763 54.75 -2.29 16.91
C ASP A 763 54.41 -1.56 18.23
N GLU A 764 53.62 -2.23 19.08
CA GLU A 764 53.37 -1.83 20.47
C GLU A 764 53.72 -3.00 21.40
N PHE A 765 54.63 -2.77 22.32
CA PHE A 765 54.99 -3.76 23.32
C PHE A 765 54.60 -3.30 24.72
N LYS A 766 53.81 -4.13 25.42
CA LYS A 766 53.48 -3.97 26.84
C LYS A 766 54.18 -5.05 27.67
N PRO A 767 54.92 -4.72 28.67
CA PRO A 767 55.62 -5.72 29.51
C PRO A 767 54.59 -6.59 30.23
N LYS A 768 54.87 -7.89 30.33
CA LYS A 768 54.17 -8.74 31.28
C LYS A 768 54.76 -8.47 32.65
N THR A 769 53.93 -8.34 33.70
CA THR A 769 54.33 -8.04 35.08
C THR A 769 55.58 -8.82 35.52
N GLY A 770 56.64 -8.12 35.82
CA GLY A 770 57.88 -8.70 36.32
C GLY A 770 58.85 -9.28 35.26
N SER A 771 58.72 -9.02 33.97
CA SER A 771 59.44 -9.69 32.86
C SER A 771 60.39 -8.78 32.04
N SER A 772 60.45 -7.44 32.30
CA SER A 772 61.28 -6.53 31.47
C SER A 772 61.93 -5.39 32.24
N SER A 773 62.84 -4.67 31.60
CA SER A 773 63.45 -3.44 32.10
C SER A 773 62.54 -2.22 32.12
N MET A 774 61.28 -2.40 31.81
CA MET A 774 60.21 -1.38 31.77
C MET A 774 59.29 -1.49 32.99
N ALA A 775 58.83 -0.35 33.51
CA ALA A 775 57.86 -0.33 34.59
C ALA A 775 56.47 -0.85 34.10
N ASP A 776 55.65 -1.41 35.00
CA ASP A 776 54.33 -1.97 34.69
C ASP A 776 53.35 -0.92 34.11
N ASP A 777 53.60 0.35 34.34
CA ASP A 777 52.82 1.48 33.82
C ASP A 777 53.41 2.08 32.52
N GLU A 778 54.38 1.41 31.90
CA GLU A 778 55.04 1.81 30.67
C GLU A 778 54.69 0.89 29.50
N LYS A 779 54.82 1.43 28.29
CA LYS A 779 54.74 0.72 27.01
C LYS A 779 55.84 1.19 26.06
N SER A 780 56.26 0.32 25.14
CA SER A 780 57.15 0.68 24.05
C SER A 780 56.33 0.79 22.75
N LEU A 781 56.57 1.87 22.01
CA LEU A 781 56.01 2.12 20.70
C LEU A 781 57.14 2.22 19.68
N ALA A 782 57.07 1.45 18.60
CA ALA A 782 58.06 1.44 17.54
C ALA A 782 57.51 2.06 16.27
N PHE A 783 58.19 3.09 15.79
CA PHE A 783 57.79 3.84 14.60
C PHE A 783 58.82 3.61 13.49
N ARG A 784 58.34 3.38 12.27
CA ARG A 784 59.14 3.38 11.05
C ARG A 784 59.12 4.78 10.45
N VAL A 785 60.29 5.39 10.31
CA VAL A 785 60.45 6.70 9.68
C VAL A 785 61.05 6.50 8.29
N THR A 786 60.30 6.92 7.28
CA THR A 786 60.77 6.93 5.88
C THR A 786 61.31 8.32 5.57
N LEU A 787 62.56 8.38 5.18
CA LEU A 787 63.28 9.59 4.84
C LEU A 787 63.57 9.64 3.34
N LEU A 788 63.33 10.80 2.71
CA LEU A 788 63.57 11.02 1.29
C LEU A 788 64.03 12.45 1.05
N ASN A 789 65.18 12.61 0.41
CA ASN A 789 65.58 13.87 -0.16
C ASN A 789 65.25 13.87 -1.69
N PRO A 790 64.46 14.83 -2.20
CA PRO A 790 64.10 14.87 -3.61
C PRO A 790 65.29 15.24 -4.52
N ASN A 791 66.37 15.80 -4.01
CA ASN A 791 67.45 16.38 -4.79
C ASN A 791 68.73 15.53 -4.80
N GLU A 792 68.97 14.66 -3.77
CA GLU A 792 70.17 13.83 -3.66
C GLU A 792 69.85 12.59 -2.79
N THR A 793 70.80 11.61 -2.83
CA THR A 793 70.77 10.47 -1.91
C THR A 793 71.18 10.90 -0.51
N LEU A 794 70.35 10.59 0.51
CA LEU A 794 70.63 10.91 1.91
C LEU A 794 71.95 10.22 2.41
N GLN A 795 72.74 10.95 3.12
CA GLN A 795 73.98 10.46 3.78
C GLN A 795 73.66 10.16 5.27
N ASP A 796 74.39 9.18 5.86
CA ASP A 796 74.19 8.75 7.25
C ASP A 796 74.14 9.91 8.27
N PRO A 797 75.08 10.94 8.22
CA PRO A 797 74.96 12.06 9.15
C PRO A 797 73.68 12.88 9.06
N GLN A 798 73.13 13.00 7.89
CA GLN A 798 71.84 13.69 7.68
C GLN A 798 70.67 12.89 8.31
N ILE A 799 70.71 11.56 8.12
CA ILE A 799 69.74 10.63 8.66
C ILE A 799 69.75 10.65 10.18
N ASP A 800 70.97 10.52 10.76
CA ASP A 800 71.14 10.50 12.21
C ASP A 800 70.74 11.83 12.87
N ALA A 801 70.95 12.95 12.21
CA ALA A 801 70.54 14.26 12.72
C ALA A 801 68.98 14.37 12.76
N VAL A 802 68.27 13.87 11.73
CA VAL A 802 66.81 13.85 11.69
C VAL A 802 66.25 12.92 12.78
N MET A 803 66.83 11.71 12.93
CA MET A 803 66.36 10.74 13.92
C MET A 803 66.60 11.25 15.37
N ALA A 804 67.76 11.87 15.62
CA ALA A 804 68.10 12.51 16.93
C ALA A 804 67.10 13.66 17.24
N SER A 805 66.80 14.47 16.24
CA SER A 805 65.80 15.55 16.40
C SER A 805 64.38 15.06 16.68
N LEU A 806 63.95 14.01 16.02
CA LEU A 806 62.62 13.38 16.26
C LEU A 806 62.55 12.80 17.68
N LEU A 807 63.64 12.08 18.10
CA LEU A 807 63.73 11.55 19.44
C LEU A 807 63.69 12.68 20.48
N GLY A 808 64.54 13.71 20.34
CA GLY A 808 64.60 14.84 21.28
C GLY A 808 63.26 15.60 21.38
N ALA A 809 62.43 15.65 20.26
CA ALA A 809 61.14 16.26 20.30
C ALA A 809 60.15 15.47 21.19
N VAL A 810 60.11 14.13 21.06
CA VAL A 810 59.20 13.27 21.86
C VAL A 810 59.70 13.13 23.31
N GLU A 811 61.01 13.12 23.56
CA GLU A 811 61.54 13.17 24.92
C GLU A 811 61.12 14.43 25.67
N LYS A 812 61.19 15.58 25.00
CA LYS A 812 60.87 16.87 25.62
C LYS A 812 59.38 17.05 25.85
N LYS A 813 58.53 16.60 24.96
CA LYS A 813 57.07 16.88 24.97
C LYS A 813 56.22 15.74 25.57
N CYS A 814 56.68 14.51 25.40
CA CYS A 814 55.94 13.32 25.82
C CYS A 814 56.64 12.53 26.93
N ALA A 815 57.78 13.05 27.47
CA ALA A 815 58.61 12.33 28.44
C ALA A 815 58.97 10.90 27.97
N ALA A 816 59.16 10.74 26.66
CA ALA A 816 59.59 9.50 26.07
C ALA A 816 61.06 9.24 26.35
N ARG A 817 61.51 7.99 26.32
CA ARG A 817 62.95 7.62 26.33
C ARG A 817 63.19 6.56 25.25
N LEU A 818 64.37 6.55 24.70
CA LEU A 818 64.76 5.51 23.75
C LEU A 818 64.71 4.14 24.45
N ARG A 819 64.21 3.14 23.78
CA ARG A 819 64.11 1.76 24.26
C ARG A 819 65.51 1.12 24.29
#